data_8a819eca32960aae917c3895e048d033
#
_entry.id   8a819eca32960aae917c3895e048d033
#
_cell.length_a   1.000
_cell.length_b   1.000
_cell.length_c   1.000
_cell.angle_alpha   90.00
_cell.angle_beta   90.00
_cell.angle_gamma   90.00
#
_symmetry.space_group_name_H-M   'P 1'
#
loop_
_entity.id
_entity.type
_entity.pdbx_description
1 polymer ?
#
loop_
_entity_poly.entity_id
_entity_poly.type
_entity_poly.pdbx_seq_one_letter_code
_entity_poly.pdbx_strand_id
1 'polypeptide(L)'
;MSYLRFDKALMTNLEESLTREILRTNRSGAYHCSTIVDCNTRKYHGLLVIPVPELDDENHVLLSSLDETIVQHGAEFNLGLHKYHGDNFSPRGHKYIREFECEKVPTTIYRVGGVVLKKEKLFVHHENRILIRYTLLEAHSKTTLRLRPYLAFRSVRQYTHENAQASRHYDEVKNGLKTCMYPGYPDLYMQMSKNNDFHFQPDWYRGIEYTKEQERGYDFNEDLYVPGYFEMEITKDEPIVFSGGISEIEPERLNELFAQEADRRTPRDSFKNCLVNAAHQFLNKQGDEYYILAGYPWFKCRARDMFISLPGLTLAINELDKFDMVMNTAVKAIYAFMKGEDTSLIVYEMEHPDVLLWAIWTVQQFGKAVSRKDAYQKYGNLLKDIMTYLVDGKHPNLALHDNGLVYSDGKDKAVTWMNATVNGRPVTPRSGYIVEFNTLWYNALMYVSELLAENEGASELSSRLAGIAGKTAKSFVDTFLNEYGYLLDYVDGDMLDWSVRPNMIFAASFDYSPLDAKQKKGIVDIATRELLTPKGLRSLSPKSGGYNPNYVGPQLQRDYAYHQGTAWPWLEGFYLEAYLRLYKRSAISFVERQMIGYEDEMSLHCLGAIPELFDGNPPFKGRGAVSFAMNVAQILRTLNLLEKYDNQ
;
A
#
# COMPACT_ATOMS: atom_id res chain seq x y z
N MET A 1 8.10 -22.09 15.78
CA MET A 1 8.23 -20.67 16.24
C MET A 1 7.42 -19.84 15.27
N SER A 2 6.71 -18.82 15.76
CA SER A 2 6.01 -17.89 14.87
C SER A 2 7.03 -17.15 13.97
N TYR A 3 6.71 -16.96 12.71
CA TYR A 3 7.58 -16.32 11.71
C TYR A 3 7.88 -14.84 12.05
N LEU A 4 6.87 -14.12 12.58
CA LEU A 4 6.99 -12.74 13.05
C LEU A 4 6.87 -12.69 14.58
N ARG A 5 7.96 -12.96 15.28
CA ARG A 5 8.03 -12.96 16.74
C ARG A 5 9.24 -12.15 17.22
N PHE A 6 9.00 -11.26 18.17
CA PHE A 6 9.97 -10.35 18.75
C PHE A 6 10.03 -10.55 20.27
N ASP A 7 11.23 -10.71 20.77
CA ASP A 7 11.50 -10.95 22.16
C ASP A 7 11.53 -9.66 23.00
N LYS A 8 11.68 -9.84 24.31
CA LYS A 8 11.78 -8.72 25.25
C LYS A 8 12.90 -7.74 24.91
N ALA A 9 14.05 -8.23 24.44
CA ALA A 9 15.21 -7.38 24.17
C ALA A 9 14.89 -6.35 23.08
N LEU A 10 14.27 -6.78 21.99
CA LEU A 10 13.81 -5.90 20.93
C LEU A 10 12.67 -4.99 21.38
N MET A 11 11.66 -5.53 22.07
CA MET A 11 10.46 -4.78 22.47
C MET A 11 10.78 -3.65 23.46
N THR A 12 11.76 -3.83 24.33
CA THR A 12 12.20 -2.80 25.30
C THR A 12 13.19 -1.80 24.74
N ASN A 13 13.76 -2.06 23.55
CA ASN A 13 14.63 -1.13 22.83
C ASN A 13 13.78 -0.22 21.93
N LEU A 14 13.57 1.02 22.35
CA LEU A 14 12.72 1.97 21.59
C LEU A 14 13.35 2.39 20.26
N GLU A 15 14.68 2.39 20.10
CA GLU A 15 15.33 2.69 18.83
C GLU A 15 14.94 1.68 17.75
N GLU A 16 14.71 0.42 18.15
CA GLU A 16 14.32 -0.67 17.26
C GLU A 16 12.79 -0.82 17.14
N SER A 17 12.08 -0.83 18.28
CA SER A 17 10.64 -1.12 18.31
C SER A 17 9.78 0.00 17.73
N LEU A 18 10.20 1.27 17.83
CA LEU A 18 9.49 2.40 17.23
C LEU A 18 9.66 2.49 15.71
N THR A 19 10.62 1.76 15.12
CA THR A 19 10.77 1.69 13.67
C THR A 19 9.87 0.66 13.03
N ARG A 20 9.26 -0.24 13.80
CA ARG A 20 8.40 -1.32 13.33
C ARG A 20 6.95 -0.96 13.53
N GLU A 21 6.22 -0.98 12.45
CA GLU A 21 4.80 -0.60 12.41
C GLU A 21 3.92 -1.83 12.13
N ILE A 22 2.67 -1.78 12.55
CA ILE A 22 1.63 -2.74 12.17
C ILE A 22 0.52 -2.01 11.43
N LEU A 23 -0.06 -2.68 10.44
CA LEU A 23 -1.20 -2.21 9.69
C LEU A 23 -2.30 -3.27 9.72
N ARG A 24 -3.53 -2.86 10.06
CA ARG A 24 -4.73 -3.69 9.96
C ARG A 24 -5.83 -2.86 9.32
N THR A 25 -6.54 -3.46 8.38
CA THR A 25 -7.59 -2.77 7.63
C THR A 25 -8.91 -3.52 7.75
N ASN A 26 -10.03 -2.79 7.57
CA ASN A 26 -11.33 -3.39 7.43
C ASN A 26 -11.67 -3.76 5.97
N ARG A 27 -10.79 -3.47 5.02
CA ARG A 27 -11.00 -3.62 3.57
C ARG A 27 -12.20 -2.80 3.03
N SER A 28 -12.43 -1.64 3.66
CA SER A 28 -13.43 -0.64 3.25
C SER A 28 -12.95 0.78 3.53
N GLY A 29 -11.63 0.99 3.47
CA GLY A 29 -10.99 2.30 3.63
C GLY A 29 -10.52 2.62 5.05
N ALA A 30 -11.08 1.98 6.08
CA ALA A 30 -10.63 2.20 7.46
C ALA A 30 -9.44 1.31 7.83
N TYR A 31 -8.63 1.81 8.77
CA TYR A 31 -7.44 1.08 9.23
C TYR A 31 -7.08 1.38 10.70
N HIS A 32 -6.29 0.48 11.27
CA HIS A 32 -5.44 0.68 12.43
C HIS A 32 -3.98 0.63 11.99
N CYS A 33 -3.22 1.65 12.35
CA CYS A 33 -1.77 1.69 12.16
C CYS A 33 -1.11 2.28 13.41
N SER A 34 -0.06 1.63 13.91
CA SER A 34 0.76 2.10 15.02
C SER A 34 2.09 1.36 15.04
N THR A 35 2.98 1.66 15.99
CA THR A 35 4.16 0.83 16.22
C THR A 35 3.81 -0.46 16.98
N ILE A 36 4.72 -1.44 16.97
CA ILE A 36 4.53 -2.72 17.70
C ILE A 36 4.47 -2.55 19.21
N VAL A 37 4.89 -1.40 19.74
CA VAL A 37 4.81 -1.02 21.18
C VAL A 37 3.66 -0.05 21.47
N ASP A 38 2.73 0.13 20.52
CA ASP A 38 1.57 1.02 20.61
C ASP A 38 1.89 2.51 20.89
N CYS A 39 3.09 2.97 20.53
CA CYS A 39 3.47 4.37 20.56
C CYS A 39 3.29 4.96 19.15
N ASN A 40 2.38 5.90 18.99
CA ASN A 40 2.15 6.56 17.71
C ASN A 40 3.34 7.47 17.35
N THR A 41 3.87 7.32 16.14
CA THR A 41 5.01 8.10 15.60
C THR A 41 4.65 8.94 14.38
N ARG A 42 3.41 8.79 13.89
CA ARG A 42 2.88 9.49 12.71
C ARG A 42 1.52 10.09 13.00
N LYS A 43 1.18 11.21 12.38
CA LYS A 43 -0.19 11.76 12.41
C LYS A 43 -1.24 10.82 11.80
N TYR A 44 -0.80 9.87 10.96
CA TYR A 44 -1.63 8.83 10.35
C TYR A 44 -1.87 7.63 11.28
N HIS A 45 -1.19 7.55 12.42
CA HIS A 45 -1.39 6.48 13.38
C HIS A 45 -2.66 6.67 14.18
N GLY A 46 -3.32 5.56 14.48
CA GLY A 46 -4.51 5.51 15.32
C GLY A 46 -5.03 4.09 15.46
N LEU A 47 -5.82 3.86 16.50
CA LEU A 47 -6.56 2.60 16.71
C LEU A 47 -7.77 2.50 15.78
N LEU A 48 -8.49 3.62 15.60
CA LEU A 48 -9.64 3.69 14.71
C LEU A 48 -9.48 4.90 13.80
N VAL A 49 -9.07 4.66 12.56
CA VAL A 49 -8.92 5.65 11.50
C VAL A 49 -9.86 5.28 10.38
N ILE A 50 -10.82 6.15 10.08
CA ILE A 50 -11.95 5.86 9.18
C ILE A 50 -12.14 6.95 8.13
N PRO A 51 -12.66 6.64 6.93
CA PRO A 51 -13.19 7.64 6.03
C PRO A 51 -14.45 8.28 6.65
N VAL A 52 -14.60 9.60 6.49
CA VAL A 52 -15.79 10.36 6.90
C VAL A 52 -16.22 11.21 5.70
N PRO A 53 -16.91 10.62 4.70
CA PRO A 53 -17.26 11.30 3.44
C PRO A 53 -18.13 12.56 3.62
N GLU A 54 -18.82 12.66 4.75
CA GLU A 54 -19.63 13.83 5.11
C GLU A 54 -18.78 15.08 5.38
N LEU A 55 -17.50 14.92 5.74
CA LEU A 55 -16.57 16.01 6.03
C LEU A 55 -15.66 16.32 4.84
N ASP A 56 -15.00 15.31 4.32
CA ASP A 56 -14.08 15.42 3.19
C ASP A 56 -13.75 14.00 2.63
N ASP A 57 -12.81 13.91 1.68
CA ASP A 57 -12.37 12.65 1.09
C ASP A 57 -11.16 12.01 1.82
N GLU A 58 -10.79 12.53 2.99
CA GLU A 58 -9.67 12.01 3.80
C GLU A 58 -10.14 11.02 4.86
N ASN A 59 -9.18 10.30 5.42
CA ASN A 59 -9.40 9.53 6.63
C ASN A 59 -9.28 10.40 7.88
N HIS A 60 -10.02 10.02 8.93
CA HIS A 60 -10.06 10.74 10.21
C HIS A 60 -9.71 9.81 11.36
N VAL A 61 -8.87 10.28 12.28
CA VAL A 61 -8.53 9.57 13.52
C VAL A 61 -9.59 9.91 14.55
N LEU A 62 -10.42 8.93 14.95
CA LEU A 62 -11.39 9.08 16.03
C LEU A 62 -10.77 8.64 17.36
N LEU A 63 -10.30 7.40 17.43
CA LEU A 63 -9.61 6.82 18.59
C LEU A 63 -8.12 6.68 18.25
N SER A 64 -7.29 7.52 18.87
CA SER A 64 -5.85 7.55 18.63
C SER A 64 -5.14 6.37 19.31
N SER A 65 -5.40 6.18 20.61
CA SER A 65 -4.82 5.09 21.41
C SER A 65 -5.73 4.69 22.56
N LEU A 66 -5.41 3.57 23.18
CA LEU A 66 -6.08 3.05 24.38
C LEU A 66 -4.99 2.59 25.35
N ASP A 67 -4.87 3.27 26.50
CA ASP A 67 -3.89 2.91 27.51
C ASP A 67 -4.48 1.97 28.53
N GLU A 68 -3.80 0.88 28.77
CA GLU A 68 -4.13 -0.10 29.78
C GLU A 68 -3.41 0.20 31.10
N THR A 69 -4.11 -0.01 32.22
CA THR A 69 -3.51 -0.02 33.55
C THR A 69 -3.96 -1.28 34.29
N ILE A 70 -3.00 -2.02 34.79
CA ILE A 70 -3.25 -3.13 35.71
C ILE A 70 -3.21 -2.60 37.14
N VAL A 71 -4.26 -2.85 37.91
CA VAL A 71 -4.34 -2.49 39.32
C VAL A 71 -4.38 -3.75 40.18
N GLN A 72 -3.44 -3.86 41.14
CA GLN A 72 -3.35 -4.99 42.03
C GLN A 72 -2.83 -4.52 43.40
N HIS A 73 -3.53 -4.86 44.48
CA HIS A 73 -3.19 -4.42 45.87
C HIS A 73 -3.00 -2.91 46.00
N GLY A 74 -3.74 -2.10 45.24
CA GLY A 74 -3.61 -0.63 45.22
C GLY A 74 -2.41 -0.09 44.44
N ALA A 75 -1.56 -0.96 43.87
CA ALA A 75 -0.50 -0.55 42.98
C ALA A 75 -1.03 -0.48 41.51
N GLU A 76 -0.66 0.59 40.81
CA GLU A 76 -1.05 0.83 39.43
C GLU A 76 0.16 0.65 38.48
N PHE A 77 -0.03 -0.17 37.44
CA PHE A 77 0.98 -0.43 36.41
C PHE A 77 0.45 -0.01 35.07
N ASN A 78 0.92 1.15 34.59
CA ASN A 78 0.51 1.73 33.32
C ASN A 78 1.28 1.07 32.16
N LEU A 79 0.58 0.50 31.19
CA LEU A 79 1.14 -0.21 30.05
C LEU A 79 1.25 0.65 28.78
N GLY A 80 0.69 1.87 28.79
CA GLY A 80 0.74 2.81 27.69
C GLY A 80 2.15 3.36 27.41
N LEU A 81 2.31 3.98 26.26
CA LEU A 81 3.56 4.60 25.84
C LEU A 81 3.30 5.78 24.89
N HIS A 82 3.65 6.99 25.33
CA HIS A 82 3.57 8.20 24.52
C HIS A 82 4.89 8.97 24.60
N LYS A 83 5.29 9.62 23.48
CA LYS A 83 6.43 10.51 23.44
C LYS A 83 5.98 11.95 23.70
N TYR A 84 6.66 12.61 24.62
CA TYR A 84 6.50 14.03 24.93
C TYR A 84 7.78 14.79 24.59
N HIS A 85 7.81 16.10 24.86
CA HIS A 85 8.92 16.96 24.55
C HIS A 85 10.28 16.42 25.08
N GLY A 86 11.31 16.54 24.26
CA GLY A 86 12.62 15.95 24.50
C GLY A 86 12.61 14.43 24.33
N ASP A 87 13.44 13.72 25.07
CA ASP A 87 13.47 12.24 25.06
C ASP A 87 12.57 11.62 26.14
N ASN A 88 11.46 12.31 26.45
CA ASN A 88 10.57 11.89 27.50
C ASN A 88 9.47 10.97 26.95
N PHE A 89 9.47 9.72 27.42
CA PHE A 89 8.42 8.74 27.18
C PHE A 89 7.65 8.47 28.47
N SER A 90 6.33 8.65 28.43
CA SER A 90 5.48 8.47 29.60
C SER A 90 4.06 8.01 29.19
N PRO A 91 3.46 7.04 29.88
CA PRO A 91 4.14 6.09 30.75
C PRO A 91 5.17 5.25 30.00
N ARG A 92 5.86 4.34 30.69
CA ARG A 92 6.92 3.51 30.09
C ARG A 92 6.49 2.04 30.03
N GLY A 93 5.29 1.78 29.53
CA GLY A 93 4.69 0.45 29.49
C GLY A 93 5.45 -0.59 28.67
N HIS A 94 6.23 -0.16 27.66
CA HIS A 94 7.09 -1.05 26.87
C HIS A 94 8.05 -1.91 27.72
N LYS A 95 8.46 -1.43 28.91
CA LYS A 95 9.34 -2.17 29.81
C LYS A 95 8.70 -3.46 30.37
N TYR A 96 7.38 -3.53 30.35
CA TYR A 96 6.61 -4.69 30.79
C TYR A 96 6.36 -5.71 29.71
N ILE A 97 6.63 -5.38 28.42
CA ILE A 97 6.44 -6.29 27.30
C ILE A 97 7.46 -7.43 27.39
N ARG A 98 6.97 -8.67 27.26
CA ARG A 98 7.79 -9.89 27.19
C ARG A 98 8.04 -10.33 25.78
N GLU A 99 7.01 -10.28 24.97
CA GLU A 99 7.10 -10.64 23.56
C GLU A 99 5.97 -9.98 22.78
N PHE A 100 6.18 -9.88 21.49
CA PHE A 100 5.18 -9.53 20.50
C PHE A 100 5.24 -10.56 19.37
N GLU A 101 4.09 -11.02 18.91
CA GLU A 101 3.98 -11.87 17.74
C GLU A 101 2.86 -11.39 16.80
N CYS A 102 3.00 -11.71 15.52
CA CYS A 102 2.05 -11.29 14.50
C CYS A 102 1.77 -12.41 13.49
N GLU A 103 1.23 -13.53 13.97
CA GLU A 103 0.83 -14.63 13.09
C GLU A 103 -0.56 -14.37 12.49
N LYS A 104 -1.65 -14.75 13.13
CA LYS A 104 -3.02 -14.41 12.70
C LYS A 104 -3.45 -13.04 13.21
N VAL A 105 -3.20 -12.78 14.48
CA VAL A 105 -3.60 -11.56 15.19
C VAL A 105 -2.38 -10.98 15.89
N PRO A 106 -2.12 -9.66 15.78
CA PRO A 106 -1.07 -9.01 16.56
C PRO A 106 -1.31 -9.24 18.04
N THR A 107 -0.35 -9.86 18.71
CA THR A 107 -0.44 -10.31 20.10
C THR A 107 0.74 -9.79 20.90
N THR A 108 0.45 -9.08 22.00
CA THR A 108 1.46 -8.58 22.95
C THR A 108 1.28 -9.27 24.30
N ILE A 109 2.37 -9.78 24.88
CA ILE A 109 2.39 -10.33 26.23
C ILE A 109 3.10 -9.37 27.18
N TYR A 110 2.38 -8.92 28.19
CA TYR A 110 2.91 -8.09 29.28
C TYR A 110 3.13 -8.94 30.54
N ARG A 111 4.18 -8.61 31.29
CA ARG A 111 4.41 -9.17 32.62
C ARG A 111 4.77 -8.07 33.59
N VAL A 112 3.94 -7.90 34.61
CA VAL A 112 4.08 -6.85 35.63
C VAL A 112 3.48 -7.27 36.94
N GLY A 113 4.16 -7.03 38.07
CA GLY A 113 3.61 -7.27 39.42
C GLY A 113 3.10 -8.69 39.68
N GLY A 114 3.64 -9.72 39.02
CA GLY A 114 3.14 -11.11 39.13
C GLY A 114 1.92 -11.41 38.24
N VAL A 115 1.51 -10.45 37.39
CA VAL A 115 0.44 -10.59 36.38
C VAL A 115 1.07 -10.86 35.02
N VAL A 116 0.48 -11.78 34.26
CA VAL A 116 0.75 -11.96 32.81
C VAL A 116 -0.53 -11.69 32.06
N LEU A 117 -0.51 -10.62 31.25
CA LEU A 117 -1.63 -10.18 30.44
C LEU A 117 -1.31 -10.37 28.94
N LYS A 118 -2.23 -11.01 28.21
CA LYS A 118 -2.22 -11.10 26.75
C LYS A 118 -3.18 -10.06 26.17
N LYS A 119 -2.68 -9.25 25.20
CA LYS A 119 -3.44 -8.27 24.43
C LYS A 119 -3.40 -8.65 22.97
N GLU A 120 -4.56 -8.75 22.32
CA GLU A 120 -4.72 -9.13 20.91
C GLU A 120 -5.58 -8.08 20.20
N LYS A 121 -5.18 -7.63 19.00
CA LYS A 121 -5.88 -6.57 18.25
C LYS A 121 -6.28 -7.03 16.86
N LEU A 122 -7.52 -6.76 16.44
CA LEU A 122 -7.96 -6.97 15.07
C LEU A 122 -9.00 -5.93 14.64
N PHE A 123 -9.10 -5.74 13.32
CA PHE A 123 -10.12 -4.90 12.71
C PHE A 123 -11.22 -5.79 12.11
N VAL A 124 -12.49 -5.46 12.34
CA VAL A 124 -13.63 -6.21 11.82
C VAL A 124 -13.76 -6.00 10.31
N HIS A 125 -14.02 -7.07 9.58
CA HIS A 125 -14.14 -7.05 8.13
C HIS A 125 -15.36 -6.24 7.68
N HIS A 126 -15.14 -5.23 6.82
CA HIS A 126 -16.15 -4.31 6.29
C HIS A 126 -16.94 -3.49 7.34
N GLU A 127 -16.48 -3.45 8.59
CA GLU A 127 -17.01 -2.55 9.61
C GLU A 127 -15.96 -1.56 10.08
N ASN A 128 -16.37 -0.34 10.44
CA ASN A 128 -15.51 0.65 11.06
C ASN A 128 -15.40 0.36 12.57
N ARG A 129 -14.76 -0.79 12.91
CA ARG A 129 -14.69 -1.33 14.28
C ARG A 129 -13.36 -2.01 14.53
N ILE A 130 -12.67 -1.57 15.59
CA ILE A 130 -11.50 -2.25 16.14
C ILE A 130 -11.94 -3.09 17.35
N LEU A 131 -11.41 -4.30 17.48
CA LEU A 131 -11.56 -5.15 18.64
C LEU A 131 -10.20 -5.38 19.29
N ILE A 132 -10.17 -5.27 20.64
CA ILE A 132 -8.98 -5.56 21.44
C ILE A 132 -9.39 -6.54 22.51
N ARG A 133 -8.76 -7.73 22.51
CA ARG A 133 -9.03 -8.78 23.48
C ARG A 133 -7.93 -8.83 24.53
N TYR A 134 -8.33 -8.84 25.78
CA TYR A 134 -7.47 -8.98 26.94
C TYR A 134 -7.73 -10.31 27.62
N THR A 135 -6.68 -11.10 27.85
CA THR A 135 -6.76 -12.38 28.57
C THR A 135 -5.72 -12.37 29.68
N LEU A 136 -6.18 -12.55 30.93
CA LEU A 136 -5.31 -12.70 32.07
C LEU A 136 -4.81 -14.15 32.11
N LEU A 137 -3.53 -14.35 31.84
CA LEU A 137 -2.91 -15.69 31.80
C LEU A 137 -2.43 -16.14 33.18
N GLU A 138 -1.88 -15.20 33.95
CA GLU A 138 -1.39 -15.45 35.30
C GLU A 138 -1.74 -14.28 36.22
N ALA A 139 -2.25 -14.59 37.42
CA ALA A 139 -2.39 -13.64 38.51
C ALA A 139 -2.50 -14.42 39.84
N HIS A 140 -1.94 -13.87 40.92
CA HIS A 140 -1.95 -14.48 42.22
C HIS A 140 -2.98 -13.83 43.16
N SER A 141 -3.66 -12.79 42.72
CA SER A 141 -4.65 -12.03 43.50
C SER A 141 -5.64 -11.35 42.58
N LYS A 142 -6.71 -10.79 43.17
CA LYS A 142 -7.69 -9.98 42.46
C LYS A 142 -7.00 -8.90 41.65
N THR A 143 -7.34 -8.84 40.36
CA THR A 143 -6.72 -7.95 39.41
C THR A 143 -7.80 -7.11 38.69
N THR A 144 -7.57 -5.83 38.59
CA THR A 144 -8.44 -4.89 37.88
C THR A 144 -7.74 -4.39 36.61
N LEU A 145 -8.49 -4.38 35.51
CA LEU A 145 -8.08 -3.76 34.27
C LEU A 145 -8.76 -2.39 34.13
N ARG A 146 -7.97 -1.37 33.86
CA ARG A 146 -8.45 -0.03 33.57
C ARG A 146 -8.06 0.33 32.16
N LEU A 147 -9.01 0.88 31.37
CA LEU A 147 -8.81 1.26 29.97
C LEU A 147 -9.08 2.75 29.80
N ARG A 148 -8.10 3.50 29.32
CA ARG A 148 -8.15 4.94 29.11
C ARG A 148 -8.07 5.28 27.61
N PRO A 149 -9.18 5.72 26.96
CA PRO A 149 -9.17 6.08 25.54
C PRO A 149 -8.64 7.49 25.32
N TYR A 150 -7.83 7.67 24.29
CA TYR A 150 -7.33 8.95 23.79
C TYR A 150 -8.00 9.29 22.48
N LEU A 151 -8.78 10.36 22.46
CA LEU A 151 -9.62 10.77 21.35
C LEU A 151 -8.98 11.92 20.58
N ALA A 152 -9.07 11.88 19.24
CA ALA A 152 -8.54 12.92 18.36
C ALA A 152 -9.63 13.64 17.55
N PHE A 153 -10.53 12.91 16.88
CA PHE A 153 -11.58 13.44 16.01
C PHE A 153 -11.05 14.50 15.04
N ARG A 154 -10.09 14.10 14.21
CA ARG A 154 -9.41 14.97 13.25
C ARG A 154 -9.06 14.26 11.95
N SER A 155 -8.93 15.02 10.87
CA SER A 155 -8.33 14.53 9.64
C SER A 155 -6.90 14.04 9.87
N VAL A 156 -6.47 13.01 9.15
CA VAL A 156 -5.06 12.55 9.15
C VAL A 156 -4.07 13.62 8.65
N ARG A 157 -4.57 14.72 8.09
CA ARG A 157 -3.75 15.87 7.63
C ARG A 157 -3.50 16.91 8.71
N GLN A 158 -4.27 16.89 9.79
CA GLN A 158 -4.27 17.91 10.85
C GLN A 158 -3.88 17.32 12.20
N TYR A 159 -3.79 18.16 13.20
CA TYR A 159 -3.60 17.80 14.61
C TYR A 159 -4.73 18.39 15.45
N THR A 160 -5.08 17.66 16.52
CA THR A 160 -5.97 18.19 17.56
C THR A 160 -5.15 18.92 18.61
N HIS A 161 -5.65 20.07 19.04
CA HIS A 161 -5.13 20.79 20.18
C HIS A 161 -6.27 21.10 21.16
N GLU A 162 -5.94 21.27 22.45
CA GLU A 162 -6.92 21.65 23.46
C GLU A 162 -7.73 22.86 23.01
N ASN A 163 -9.06 22.73 23.05
CA ASN A 163 -9.97 23.79 22.64
C ASN A 163 -11.32 23.72 23.37
N ALA A 164 -12.05 24.82 23.35
CA ALA A 164 -13.33 24.92 24.01
C ALA A 164 -14.52 24.39 23.19
N GLN A 165 -14.31 24.06 21.90
CA GLN A 165 -15.35 23.53 21.01
C GLN A 165 -15.54 22.02 21.16
N ALA A 166 -14.53 21.32 21.71
CA ALA A 166 -14.60 19.87 21.95
C ALA A 166 -15.72 19.55 22.95
N SER A 167 -16.71 18.79 22.51
CA SER A 167 -17.78 18.31 23.39
C SER A 167 -17.21 17.35 24.43
N ARG A 168 -17.61 17.52 25.68
CA ARG A 168 -17.32 16.60 26.78
C ARG A 168 -18.49 15.68 27.10
N HIS A 169 -19.57 15.80 26.31
CA HIS A 169 -20.77 14.98 26.50
C HIS A 169 -20.55 13.54 26.07
N TYR A 170 -21.14 12.64 26.80
CA TYR A 170 -21.27 11.23 26.45
C TYR A 170 -22.65 10.71 26.86
N ASP A 171 -23.11 9.70 26.16
CA ASP A 171 -24.28 8.91 26.56
C ASP A 171 -23.85 7.52 26.96
N GLU A 172 -24.48 6.98 28.02
CA GLU A 172 -24.28 5.59 28.41
C GLU A 172 -24.96 4.65 27.42
N VAL A 173 -24.25 3.58 27.05
CA VAL A 173 -24.77 2.45 26.30
C VAL A 173 -24.47 1.16 27.06
N LYS A 174 -25.03 0.04 26.64
CA LYS A 174 -24.79 -1.25 27.31
C LYS A 174 -23.30 -1.57 27.37
N ASN A 175 -22.78 -1.72 28.58
CA ASN A 175 -21.37 -1.99 28.87
C ASN A 175 -20.38 -0.99 28.25
N GLY A 176 -20.74 0.30 28.21
CA GLY A 176 -19.87 1.30 27.65
C GLY A 176 -20.52 2.66 27.48
N LEU A 177 -19.98 3.45 26.57
CA LEU A 177 -20.49 4.78 26.26
C LEU A 177 -20.35 5.10 24.76
N LYS A 178 -21.08 6.10 24.30
CA LYS A 178 -20.86 6.79 23.03
C LYS A 178 -20.52 8.26 23.22
N THR A 179 -19.70 8.82 22.38
CA THR A 179 -19.31 10.24 22.40
C THR A 179 -18.96 10.76 21.00
N CYS A 180 -19.12 12.05 20.81
CA CYS A 180 -18.69 12.75 19.60
C CYS A 180 -18.10 14.11 19.99
N MET A 181 -16.84 14.37 19.61
CA MET A 181 -16.16 15.61 20.02
C MET A 181 -16.61 16.82 19.20
N TYR A 182 -16.94 16.66 17.92
CA TYR A 182 -17.27 17.76 17.03
C TYR A 182 -18.43 17.41 16.09
N PRO A 183 -19.29 18.39 15.74
CA PRO A 183 -20.37 18.18 14.77
C PRO A 183 -19.85 17.72 13.41
N GLY A 184 -20.61 16.85 12.74
CA GLY A 184 -20.26 16.27 11.43
C GLY A 184 -19.50 14.95 11.50
N TYR A 185 -18.94 14.60 12.67
CA TYR A 185 -18.38 13.28 12.90
C TYR A 185 -19.46 12.26 13.31
N PRO A 186 -19.24 10.97 13.02
CA PRO A 186 -20.06 9.91 13.59
C PRO A 186 -19.80 9.79 15.10
N ASP A 187 -20.78 9.24 15.83
CA ASP A 187 -20.59 8.85 17.22
C ASP A 187 -19.55 7.73 17.32
N LEU A 188 -18.63 7.85 18.29
CA LEU A 188 -17.70 6.78 18.67
C LEU A 188 -18.30 5.98 19.83
N TYR A 189 -18.62 4.72 19.58
CA TYR A 189 -19.07 3.74 20.57
C TYR A 189 -17.86 2.99 21.13
N MET A 190 -17.73 2.98 22.45
CA MET A 190 -16.72 2.23 23.19
C MET A 190 -17.42 1.30 24.15
N GLN A 191 -17.40 -0.01 23.89
CA GLN A 191 -18.14 -1.03 24.63
C GLN A 191 -17.25 -2.22 24.99
N MET A 192 -17.51 -2.88 26.09
CA MET A 192 -16.81 -4.08 26.54
C MET A 192 -17.73 -5.29 26.60
N SER A 193 -17.19 -6.49 26.40
CA SER A 193 -17.91 -7.76 26.54
C SER A 193 -18.33 -8.06 27.98
N LYS A 194 -17.88 -7.27 28.94
CA LYS A 194 -18.14 -7.41 30.38
C LYS A 194 -18.62 -6.08 30.95
N ASN A 195 -19.47 -6.14 32.00
CA ASN A 195 -19.85 -4.97 32.78
C ASN A 195 -18.62 -4.24 33.31
N ASN A 196 -18.66 -2.94 33.28
CA ASN A 196 -17.57 -2.07 33.70
C ASN A 196 -18.14 -0.80 34.34
N ASP A 197 -17.31 -0.11 35.10
CA ASP A 197 -17.62 1.19 35.67
C ASP A 197 -16.86 2.26 34.87
N PHE A 198 -17.59 3.25 34.34
CA PHE A 198 -16.96 4.37 33.70
C PHE A 198 -16.74 5.51 34.69
N HIS A 199 -15.50 5.92 34.86
CA HIS A 199 -15.11 7.04 35.70
C HIS A 199 -14.88 8.27 34.81
N PHE A 200 -15.85 9.20 34.82
CA PHE A 200 -15.74 10.45 34.07
C PHE A 200 -14.69 11.36 34.71
N GLN A 201 -13.57 11.51 34.03
CA GLN A 201 -12.43 12.33 34.45
C GLN A 201 -11.82 13.00 33.22
N PRO A 202 -12.52 14.02 32.64
CA PRO A 202 -12.10 14.63 31.40
C PRO A 202 -10.83 15.46 31.58
N ASP A 203 -9.85 15.23 30.71
CA ASP A 203 -8.60 15.98 30.67
C ASP A 203 -8.02 15.98 29.24
N TRP A 204 -7.09 16.92 28.99
CA TRP A 204 -6.28 16.96 27.81
C TRP A 204 -4.85 16.52 28.09
N TYR A 205 -4.36 15.55 27.32
CA TYR A 205 -2.98 15.12 27.36
C TYR A 205 -2.21 15.90 26.28
N ARG A 206 -1.41 16.87 26.75
CA ARG A 206 -0.83 17.92 25.90
C ARG A 206 0.57 17.60 25.46
N GLY A 207 0.91 18.01 24.22
CA GLY A 207 2.26 17.98 23.69
C GLY A 207 2.79 16.57 23.41
N ILE A 208 1.92 15.67 22.93
CA ILE A 208 2.33 14.35 22.40
C ILE A 208 3.05 14.59 21.07
N GLU A 209 4.22 13.98 20.88
CA GLU A 209 5.09 14.18 19.72
C GLU A 209 5.12 12.96 18.79
N TYR A 210 5.07 13.23 17.48
CA TYR A 210 5.17 12.25 16.40
C TYR A 210 6.54 12.33 15.70
N THR A 211 7.44 11.44 16.07
CA THR A 211 8.86 11.47 15.64
C THR A 211 9.03 11.38 14.13
N LYS A 212 8.18 10.59 13.45
CA LYS A 212 8.25 10.44 11.99
C LYS A 212 7.81 11.70 11.24
N GLU A 213 6.89 12.48 11.79
CA GLU A 213 6.52 13.77 11.21
C GLU A 213 7.63 14.81 11.44
N GLN A 214 8.26 14.80 12.61
CA GLN A 214 9.43 15.63 12.90
C GLN A 214 10.60 15.34 11.93
N GLU A 215 10.95 14.07 11.72
CA GLU A 215 11.96 13.63 10.74
C GLU A 215 11.68 14.13 9.32
N ARG A 216 10.39 14.29 8.98
CA ARG A 216 9.91 14.73 7.67
C ARG A 216 9.76 16.25 7.56
N GLY A 217 10.09 16.99 8.62
CA GLY A 217 10.04 18.46 8.65
C GLY A 217 8.62 19.05 8.70
N TYR A 218 7.66 18.31 9.24
CA TYR A 218 6.30 18.77 9.49
C TYR A 218 6.09 19.17 10.94
N ASP A 219 4.98 19.87 11.23
CA ASP A 219 4.46 19.95 12.59
C ASP A 219 4.23 18.54 13.13
N PHE A 220 4.49 18.35 14.42
CA PHE A 220 4.54 17.01 15.01
C PHE A 220 3.98 16.90 16.43
N ASN A 221 3.33 17.97 16.93
CA ASN A 221 2.76 18.02 18.27
C ASN A 221 1.24 17.92 18.22
N GLU A 222 0.65 17.18 19.13
CA GLU A 222 -0.79 17.00 19.28
C GLU A 222 -1.22 16.95 20.74
N ASP A 223 -2.41 17.47 21.04
CA ASP A 223 -3.09 17.26 22.32
C ASP A 223 -4.25 16.27 22.09
N LEU A 224 -4.38 15.28 22.95
CA LEU A 224 -5.45 14.30 22.87
C LEU A 224 -6.41 14.43 24.04
N TYR A 225 -7.71 14.36 23.74
CA TYR A 225 -8.75 14.41 24.73
C TYR A 225 -9.01 13.04 25.33
N VAL A 226 -9.10 12.97 26.68
CA VAL A 226 -9.42 11.77 27.44
C VAL A 226 -10.68 12.04 28.23
N PRO A 227 -11.82 11.36 27.98
CA PRO A 227 -13.06 11.57 28.73
C PRO A 227 -13.02 10.97 30.15
N GLY A 228 -12.12 10.05 30.39
CA GLY A 228 -11.99 9.28 31.63
C GLY A 228 -11.44 7.90 31.37
N TYR A 229 -11.85 6.91 32.17
CA TYR A 229 -11.43 5.53 32.00
C TYR A 229 -12.53 4.54 32.40
N PHE A 230 -12.49 3.38 31.77
CA PHE A 230 -13.31 2.22 32.14
C PHE A 230 -12.53 1.36 33.13
N GLU A 231 -13.22 0.81 34.16
CA GLU A 231 -12.63 -0.06 35.13
C GLU A 231 -13.46 -1.34 35.31
N MET A 232 -12.77 -2.50 35.34
CA MET A 232 -13.42 -3.79 35.48
C MET A 232 -12.48 -4.84 36.07
N GLU A 233 -13.01 -5.78 36.82
CA GLU A 233 -12.26 -6.94 37.27
C GLU A 233 -11.99 -7.88 36.11
N ILE A 234 -10.73 -8.34 36.00
CA ILE A 234 -10.32 -9.34 35.01
C ILE A 234 -9.96 -10.65 35.73
N THR A 235 -10.57 -11.74 35.24
CA THR A 235 -10.42 -13.08 35.80
C THR A 235 -9.52 -13.93 34.92
N LYS A 236 -8.74 -14.81 35.52
CA LYS A 236 -7.83 -15.70 34.78
C LYS A 236 -8.60 -16.53 33.75
N ASP A 237 -8.04 -16.57 32.51
CA ASP A 237 -8.55 -17.31 31.36
C ASP A 237 -9.95 -16.90 30.85
N GLU A 238 -10.54 -15.81 31.43
CA GLU A 238 -11.80 -15.22 30.95
C GLU A 238 -11.47 -13.98 30.09
N PRO A 239 -11.58 -14.05 28.73
CA PRO A 239 -11.24 -12.93 27.91
C PRO A 239 -12.27 -11.79 27.98
N ILE A 240 -11.77 -10.56 28.00
CA ILE A 240 -12.56 -9.34 27.84
C ILE A 240 -12.23 -8.73 26.47
N VAL A 241 -13.26 -8.40 25.70
CA VAL A 241 -13.10 -7.71 24.41
C VAL A 241 -13.58 -6.28 24.54
N PHE A 242 -12.70 -5.33 24.24
CA PHE A 242 -13.02 -3.93 23.98
C PHE A 242 -13.38 -3.76 22.52
N SER A 243 -14.43 -2.99 22.23
CA SER A 243 -14.86 -2.59 20.90
C SER A 243 -14.86 -1.08 20.79
N GLY A 244 -14.10 -0.52 19.84
CA GLY A 244 -14.20 0.87 19.40
C GLY A 244 -14.78 0.92 17.98
N GLY A 245 -15.92 1.58 17.77
CA GLY A 245 -16.58 1.60 16.46
C GLY A 245 -17.59 2.74 16.33
N ILE A 246 -18.16 2.89 15.13
CA ILE A 246 -19.13 3.98 14.83
C ILE A 246 -20.60 3.53 14.91
N SER A 247 -20.84 2.34 15.43
CA SER A 247 -22.17 1.80 15.66
C SER A 247 -22.20 1.02 16.97
N GLU A 248 -23.36 0.97 17.60
CA GLU A 248 -23.58 0.15 18.78
C GLU A 248 -23.51 -1.34 18.44
N ILE A 249 -23.07 -2.16 19.40
CA ILE A 249 -23.03 -3.62 19.30
C ILE A 249 -23.55 -4.26 20.59
N GLU A 250 -24.20 -5.42 20.46
CA GLU A 250 -24.55 -6.23 21.63
C GLU A 250 -23.28 -6.82 22.27
N PRO A 251 -22.93 -6.44 23.51
CA PRO A 251 -21.67 -6.82 24.16
C PRO A 251 -21.43 -8.34 24.24
N GLU A 252 -22.49 -9.13 24.36
CA GLU A 252 -22.42 -10.59 24.43
C GLU A 252 -21.88 -11.24 23.16
N ARG A 253 -21.99 -10.56 22.02
CA ARG A 253 -21.49 -11.03 20.73
C ARG A 253 -19.98 -10.78 20.52
N LEU A 254 -19.35 -9.92 21.33
CA LEU A 254 -17.99 -9.45 21.09
C LEU A 254 -16.95 -10.59 21.12
N ASN A 255 -17.06 -11.55 22.05
CA ASN A 255 -16.14 -12.69 22.11
C ASN A 255 -16.29 -13.61 20.88
N GLU A 256 -17.52 -13.87 20.44
CA GLU A 256 -17.80 -14.66 19.23
C GLU A 256 -17.31 -13.93 17.98
N LEU A 257 -17.60 -12.65 17.84
CA LEU A 257 -17.16 -11.83 16.71
C LEU A 257 -15.62 -11.81 16.62
N PHE A 258 -14.92 -11.65 17.74
CA PHE A 258 -13.46 -11.71 17.75
C PHE A 258 -12.94 -13.06 17.26
N ALA A 259 -13.51 -14.17 17.71
CA ALA A 259 -13.13 -15.51 17.28
C ALA A 259 -13.36 -15.72 15.77
N GLN A 260 -14.54 -15.36 15.27
CA GLN A 260 -14.89 -15.45 13.85
C GLN A 260 -13.93 -14.62 12.98
N GLU A 261 -13.60 -13.40 13.40
CA GLU A 261 -12.67 -12.54 12.67
C GLU A 261 -11.23 -13.06 12.70
N ALA A 262 -10.78 -13.64 13.82
CA ALA A 262 -9.46 -14.26 13.92
C ALA A 262 -9.34 -15.50 13.01
N ASP A 263 -10.39 -16.31 12.91
CA ASP A 263 -10.40 -17.53 12.09
C ASP A 263 -10.35 -17.24 10.59
N ARG A 264 -10.86 -16.09 10.15
CA ARG A 264 -10.78 -15.63 8.75
C ARG A 264 -9.37 -15.24 8.33
N ARG A 265 -8.42 -15.08 9.26
CA ARG A 265 -7.08 -14.54 8.95
C ARG A 265 -6.16 -15.64 8.45
N THR A 266 -5.51 -15.41 7.31
CA THR A 266 -4.39 -16.24 6.85
C THR A 266 -3.22 -16.07 7.81
N PRO A 267 -2.61 -17.14 8.36
CA PRO A 267 -1.42 -17.03 9.18
C PRO A 267 -0.25 -16.37 8.44
N ARG A 268 0.53 -15.53 9.12
CA ARG A 268 1.79 -14.96 8.61
C ARG A 268 2.96 -15.85 9.01
N ASP A 269 2.94 -17.09 8.57
CA ASP A 269 3.88 -18.13 8.91
C ASP A 269 5.01 -18.31 7.88
N SER A 270 4.95 -17.56 6.79
CA SER A 270 5.90 -17.58 5.69
C SER A 270 5.95 -16.24 4.95
N PHE A 271 7.01 -16.01 4.20
CA PHE A 271 7.15 -14.84 3.32
C PHE A 271 5.94 -14.68 2.39
N LYS A 272 5.57 -15.76 1.67
CA LYS A 272 4.43 -15.74 0.75
C LYS A 272 3.12 -15.38 1.47
N ASN A 273 2.86 -15.97 2.64
CA ASN A 273 1.64 -15.71 3.40
C ASN A 273 1.60 -14.28 4.00
N CYS A 274 2.74 -13.68 4.35
CA CYS A 274 2.83 -12.27 4.68
C CYS A 274 2.37 -11.39 3.51
N LEU A 275 2.90 -11.66 2.31
CA LEU A 275 2.53 -10.91 1.10
C LEU A 275 1.06 -11.11 0.70
N VAL A 276 0.50 -12.32 0.86
CA VAL A 276 -0.94 -12.58 0.63
C VAL A 276 -1.80 -11.76 1.59
N ASN A 277 -1.42 -11.69 2.87
CA ASN A 277 -2.11 -10.81 3.82
C ASN A 277 -2.03 -9.33 3.42
N ALA A 278 -0.85 -8.86 2.99
CA ALA A 278 -0.68 -7.50 2.49
C ALA A 278 -1.54 -7.24 1.24
N ALA A 279 -1.58 -8.20 0.29
CA ALA A 279 -2.42 -8.11 -0.90
C ALA A 279 -3.90 -7.91 -0.55
N HIS A 280 -4.41 -8.69 0.39
CA HIS A 280 -5.80 -8.58 0.85
C HIS A 280 -6.13 -7.23 1.51
N GLN A 281 -5.14 -6.53 2.10
CA GLN A 281 -5.37 -5.21 2.68
C GLN A 281 -5.58 -4.10 1.64
N PHE A 282 -5.01 -4.26 0.44
CA PHE A 282 -5.20 -3.29 -0.64
C PHE A 282 -6.55 -3.41 -1.35
N LEU A 283 -7.18 -4.58 -1.30
CA LEU A 283 -8.49 -4.83 -1.89
C LEU A 283 -9.58 -4.26 -1.00
N ASN A 284 -10.19 -3.17 -1.42
CA ASN A 284 -11.19 -2.43 -0.66
C ASN A 284 -12.56 -2.48 -1.35
N LYS A 285 -13.61 -2.31 -0.54
CA LYS A 285 -15.01 -2.27 -0.99
C LYS A 285 -15.67 -0.98 -0.51
N GLN A 286 -16.41 -0.33 -1.42
CA GLN A 286 -17.30 0.80 -1.10
C GLN A 286 -18.63 0.60 -1.83
N GLY A 287 -19.72 0.43 -1.09
CA GLY A 287 -20.97 -0.01 -1.69
C GLY A 287 -20.80 -1.37 -2.38
N ASP A 288 -21.12 -1.45 -3.67
CA ASP A 288 -20.94 -2.65 -4.50
C ASP A 288 -19.65 -2.61 -5.35
N GLU A 289 -18.84 -1.57 -5.21
CA GLU A 289 -17.61 -1.40 -5.97
C GLU A 289 -16.39 -1.87 -5.20
N TYR A 290 -15.50 -2.59 -5.91
CA TYR A 290 -14.22 -3.07 -5.39
C TYR A 290 -13.08 -2.35 -6.10
N TYR A 291 -12.07 -1.96 -5.33
CA TYR A 291 -10.94 -1.18 -5.84
C TYR A 291 -9.65 -1.50 -5.08
N ILE A 292 -8.52 -1.05 -5.61
CA ILE A 292 -7.21 -1.22 -4.99
C ILE A 292 -6.70 0.14 -4.51
N LEU A 293 -6.42 0.26 -3.22
CA LEU A 293 -5.66 1.39 -2.71
C LEU A 293 -4.19 1.25 -3.11
N ALA A 294 -3.58 2.31 -3.63
CA ALA A 294 -2.20 2.29 -4.09
C ALA A 294 -1.20 2.06 -2.95
N GLY A 295 -1.54 2.49 -1.73
CA GLY A 295 -0.69 2.29 -0.55
C GLY A 295 -1.22 2.94 0.72
N TYR A 296 -0.81 2.39 1.85
CA TYR A 296 -1.17 2.89 3.16
C TYR A 296 -0.03 3.72 3.78
N PRO A 297 -0.38 4.77 4.56
CA PRO A 297 -1.74 5.14 4.98
C PRO A 297 -2.36 6.31 4.19
N TRP A 298 -1.75 6.83 3.13
CA TRP A 298 -2.17 8.09 2.51
C TRP A 298 -2.54 8.05 1.03
N PHE A 299 -2.34 6.94 0.34
CA PHE A 299 -2.71 6.85 -1.07
C PHE A 299 -4.18 6.47 -1.27
N LYS A 300 -4.75 6.96 -2.35
CA LYS A 300 -6.08 6.60 -2.85
C LYS A 300 -5.97 5.48 -3.91
N CYS A 301 -7.09 5.15 -4.54
CA CYS A 301 -7.10 4.28 -5.71
C CYS A 301 -6.66 5.08 -6.94
N ARG A 302 -5.43 4.94 -7.36
CA ARG A 302 -4.91 5.51 -8.60
C ARG A 302 -5.03 4.49 -9.73
N ALA A 303 -5.56 4.90 -10.87
CA ALA A 303 -5.84 4.00 -11.99
C ALA A 303 -4.60 3.21 -12.47
N ARG A 304 -3.47 3.88 -12.67
CA ARG A 304 -2.21 3.23 -13.05
C ARG A 304 -1.79 2.17 -12.03
N ASP A 305 -1.75 2.54 -10.75
CA ASP A 305 -1.33 1.66 -9.67
C ASP A 305 -2.26 0.46 -9.54
N MET A 306 -3.57 0.68 -9.72
CA MET A 306 -4.59 -0.37 -9.70
C MET A 306 -4.35 -1.40 -10.82
N PHE A 307 -4.18 -0.95 -12.08
CA PHE A 307 -3.97 -1.87 -13.21
C PHE A 307 -2.64 -2.64 -13.11
N ILE A 308 -1.56 -1.98 -12.70
CA ILE A 308 -0.26 -2.65 -12.51
C ILE A 308 -0.32 -3.67 -11.37
N SER A 309 -1.09 -3.38 -10.32
CA SER A 309 -1.15 -4.21 -9.11
C SER A 309 -2.12 -5.38 -9.24
N LEU A 310 -3.23 -5.20 -9.94
CA LEU A 310 -4.34 -6.15 -9.96
C LEU A 310 -3.94 -7.59 -10.30
N PRO A 311 -3.11 -7.86 -11.33
CA PRO A 311 -2.69 -9.22 -11.64
C PRO A 311 -1.91 -9.89 -10.50
N GLY A 312 -1.01 -9.16 -9.86
CA GLY A 312 -0.18 -9.69 -8.78
C GLY A 312 -0.95 -9.90 -7.47
N LEU A 313 -1.90 -8.99 -7.16
CA LEU A 313 -2.70 -9.07 -5.94
C LEU A 313 -3.85 -10.09 -6.01
N THR A 314 -4.14 -10.63 -7.19
CA THR A 314 -5.27 -11.54 -7.40
C THR A 314 -4.89 -12.78 -8.19
N LEU A 315 -4.53 -12.65 -9.48
CA LEU A 315 -4.22 -13.79 -10.35
C LEU A 315 -3.03 -14.62 -9.85
N ALA A 316 -1.99 -13.97 -9.32
CA ALA A 316 -0.80 -14.65 -8.81
C ALA A 316 -1.07 -15.49 -7.54
N ILE A 317 -2.17 -15.24 -6.86
CA ILE A 317 -2.61 -15.97 -5.65
C ILE A 317 -3.92 -16.74 -5.87
N ASN A 318 -4.32 -16.93 -7.13
CA ASN A 318 -5.50 -17.69 -7.55
C ASN A 318 -6.85 -17.14 -7.07
N GLU A 319 -6.99 -15.82 -6.92
CA GLU A 319 -8.23 -15.15 -6.49
C GLU A 319 -8.94 -14.48 -7.68
N LEU A 320 -9.43 -15.30 -8.63
CA LEU A 320 -10.09 -14.82 -9.86
C LEU A 320 -11.34 -14.00 -9.59
N ASP A 321 -12.15 -14.37 -8.60
CA ASP A 321 -13.37 -13.63 -8.25
C ASP A 321 -13.04 -12.18 -7.87
N LYS A 322 -11.95 -11.97 -7.12
CA LYS A 322 -11.51 -10.61 -6.72
C LYS A 322 -10.98 -9.81 -7.91
N PHE A 323 -10.29 -10.48 -8.85
CA PHE A 323 -9.90 -9.84 -10.10
C PHE A 323 -11.15 -9.30 -10.83
N ASP A 324 -12.17 -10.12 -10.97
CA ASP A 324 -13.40 -9.74 -11.65
C ASP A 324 -14.15 -8.60 -10.95
N MET A 325 -14.22 -8.64 -9.62
CA MET A 325 -14.86 -7.59 -8.82
C MET A 325 -14.19 -6.22 -9.06
N VAL A 326 -12.86 -6.17 -9.04
CA VAL A 326 -12.12 -4.92 -9.28
C VAL A 326 -12.24 -4.49 -10.74
N MET A 327 -12.16 -5.43 -11.70
CA MET A 327 -12.31 -5.11 -13.12
C MET A 327 -13.71 -4.57 -13.45
N ASN A 328 -14.76 -5.00 -12.78
CA ASN A 328 -16.10 -4.44 -12.98
C ASN A 328 -16.15 -2.94 -12.62
N THR A 329 -15.50 -2.52 -11.55
CA THR A 329 -15.36 -1.09 -11.20
C THR A 329 -14.46 -0.35 -12.22
N ALA A 330 -13.33 -0.96 -12.58
CA ALA A 330 -12.38 -0.40 -13.53
C ALA A 330 -13.01 -0.16 -14.92
N VAL A 331 -13.79 -1.11 -15.43
CA VAL A 331 -14.47 -1.01 -16.73
C VAL A 331 -15.47 0.15 -16.75
N LYS A 332 -16.22 0.35 -15.66
CA LYS A 332 -17.12 1.52 -15.54
C LYS A 332 -16.33 2.83 -15.60
N ALA A 333 -15.20 2.93 -14.87
CA ALA A 333 -14.35 4.11 -14.86
C ALA A 333 -13.73 4.38 -16.24
N ILE A 334 -13.29 3.34 -16.98
CA ILE A 334 -12.77 3.47 -18.35
C ILE A 334 -13.84 4.04 -19.28
N TYR A 335 -15.06 3.47 -19.28
CA TYR A 335 -16.13 3.96 -20.16
C TYR A 335 -16.58 5.38 -19.81
N ALA A 336 -16.67 5.74 -18.52
CA ALA A 336 -16.99 7.10 -18.10
C ALA A 336 -15.92 8.08 -18.63
N PHE A 337 -14.63 7.75 -18.47
CA PHE A 337 -13.53 8.56 -19.01
C PHE A 337 -13.62 8.72 -20.54
N MET A 338 -13.79 7.61 -21.27
CA MET A 338 -13.85 7.67 -22.75
C MET A 338 -15.04 8.45 -23.28
N LYS A 339 -16.13 8.54 -22.52
CA LYS A 339 -17.32 9.34 -22.86
C LYS A 339 -17.22 10.80 -22.42
N GLY A 340 -16.19 11.18 -21.66
CA GLY A 340 -16.06 12.50 -21.06
C GLY A 340 -17.07 12.76 -19.93
N GLU A 341 -17.57 11.70 -19.30
CA GLU A 341 -18.43 11.76 -18.12
C GLU A 341 -17.55 11.91 -16.85
N ASP A 342 -18.13 12.39 -15.77
CA ASP A 342 -17.44 12.40 -14.48
C ASP A 342 -17.03 10.97 -14.11
N THR A 343 -15.72 10.78 -13.95
CA THR A 343 -15.19 9.47 -13.52
C THR A 343 -15.62 9.18 -12.09
N SER A 344 -15.70 7.90 -11.76
CA SER A 344 -15.97 7.40 -10.42
C SER A 344 -15.19 8.20 -9.37
N LEU A 345 -15.86 8.58 -8.28
CA LEU A 345 -15.21 9.19 -7.10
C LEU A 345 -14.20 8.24 -6.41
N ILE A 346 -14.08 7.01 -6.89
CA ILE A 346 -13.23 5.97 -6.30
C ILE A 346 -11.90 5.86 -7.05
N VAL A 347 -11.93 5.87 -8.40
CA VAL A 347 -10.74 5.66 -9.24
C VAL A 347 -10.24 7.00 -9.77
N TYR A 348 -9.08 7.44 -9.32
CA TYR A 348 -8.46 8.71 -9.68
C TYR A 348 -7.46 8.55 -10.83
N GLU A 349 -7.18 9.66 -11.52
CA GLU A 349 -6.10 9.78 -12.52
C GLU A 349 -6.30 8.88 -13.76
N MET A 350 -7.56 8.67 -14.21
CA MET A 350 -7.86 7.92 -15.45
C MET A 350 -7.33 8.59 -16.72
N GLU A 351 -7.14 9.92 -16.69
CA GLU A 351 -6.68 10.76 -17.81
C GLU A 351 -5.18 10.64 -18.11
N HIS A 352 -4.41 9.93 -17.28
CA HIS A 352 -2.99 9.72 -17.55
C HIS A 352 -2.77 8.91 -18.82
N PRO A 353 -1.74 9.27 -19.65
CA PRO A 353 -1.58 8.73 -20.99
C PRO A 353 -1.45 7.21 -21.10
N ASP A 354 -0.86 6.58 -20.09
CA ASP A 354 -0.53 5.16 -20.07
C ASP A 354 -1.60 4.29 -19.41
N VAL A 355 -2.63 4.87 -18.80
CA VAL A 355 -3.62 4.12 -17.99
C VAL A 355 -4.39 3.11 -18.82
N LEU A 356 -4.91 3.52 -19.99
CA LEU A 356 -5.64 2.61 -20.87
C LEU A 356 -4.74 1.49 -21.43
N LEU A 357 -3.46 1.77 -21.61
CA LEU A 357 -2.47 0.77 -22.06
C LEU A 357 -2.17 -0.25 -20.94
N TRP A 358 -2.09 0.19 -19.69
CA TRP A 358 -1.99 -0.70 -18.53
C TRP A 358 -3.26 -1.54 -18.34
N ALA A 359 -4.43 -1.00 -18.62
CA ALA A 359 -5.68 -1.77 -18.60
C ALA A 359 -5.64 -2.93 -19.61
N ILE A 360 -5.13 -2.70 -20.84
CA ILE A 360 -4.93 -3.75 -21.85
C ILE A 360 -3.93 -4.80 -21.34
N TRP A 361 -2.80 -4.37 -20.76
CA TRP A 361 -1.81 -5.29 -20.17
C TRP A 361 -2.43 -6.14 -19.05
N THR A 362 -3.30 -5.56 -18.23
CA THR A 362 -4.02 -6.28 -17.16
C THR A 362 -4.90 -7.38 -17.72
N VAL A 363 -5.67 -7.10 -18.80
CA VAL A 363 -6.47 -8.11 -19.50
C VAL A 363 -5.57 -9.17 -20.15
N GLN A 364 -4.42 -8.80 -20.67
CA GLN A 364 -3.44 -9.75 -21.21
C GLN A 364 -2.95 -10.71 -20.12
N GLN A 365 -2.69 -10.23 -18.88
CA GLN A 365 -2.31 -11.09 -17.77
C GLN A 365 -3.45 -12.04 -17.36
N PHE A 366 -4.71 -11.58 -17.40
CA PHE A 366 -5.87 -12.46 -17.22
C PHE A 366 -5.90 -13.56 -18.27
N GLY A 367 -5.71 -13.21 -19.54
CA GLY A 367 -5.63 -14.20 -20.63
C GLY A 367 -4.53 -15.25 -20.46
N LYS A 368 -3.41 -14.87 -19.82
CA LYS A 368 -2.30 -15.81 -19.47
C LYS A 368 -2.61 -16.69 -18.26
N ALA A 369 -3.41 -16.19 -17.34
CA ALA A 369 -3.77 -16.92 -16.12
C ALA A 369 -4.93 -17.91 -16.34
N VAL A 370 -5.90 -17.53 -17.18
CA VAL A 370 -7.11 -18.31 -17.48
C VAL A 370 -7.04 -18.88 -18.90
N SER A 371 -7.42 -18.10 -19.91
CA SER A 371 -7.22 -18.39 -21.33
C SER A 371 -7.41 -17.15 -22.19
N ARG A 372 -6.77 -17.12 -23.38
CA ARG A 372 -6.99 -16.04 -24.37
C ARG A 372 -8.46 -15.98 -24.83
N LYS A 373 -9.12 -17.12 -24.93
CA LYS A 373 -10.54 -17.21 -25.31
C LYS A 373 -11.43 -16.55 -24.27
N ASP A 374 -11.19 -16.83 -22.98
CA ASP A 374 -11.97 -16.21 -21.89
C ASP A 374 -11.71 -14.71 -21.81
N ALA A 375 -10.46 -14.27 -22.02
CA ALA A 375 -10.11 -12.85 -22.11
C ALA A 375 -10.88 -12.15 -23.24
N TYR A 376 -10.98 -12.78 -24.40
CA TYR A 376 -11.76 -12.24 -25.51
C TYR A 376 -13.27 -12.20 -25.20
N GLN A 377 -13.83 -13.30 -24.67
CA GLN A 377 -15.26 -13.37 -24.36
C GLN A 377 -15.68 -12.31 -23.32
N LYS A 378 -14.82 -12.06 -22.35
CA LYS A 378 -15.12 -11.16 -21.24
C LYS A 378 -14.79 -9.71 -21.53
N TYR A 379 -13.67 -9.45 -22.16
CA TYR A 379 -13.09 -8.11 -22.34
C TYR A 379 -12.87 -7.71 -23.81
N GLY A 380 -13.23 -8.55 -24.79
CA GLY A 380 -12.99 -8.28 -26.20
C GLY A 380 -13.60 -6.96 -26.68
N ASN A 381 -14.84 -6.64 -26.26
CA ASN A 381 -15.47 -5.36 -26.60
C ASN A 381 -14.76 -4.17 -25.96
N LEU A 382 -14.38 -4.29 -24.69
CA LEU A 382 -13.59 -3.26 -23.99
C LEU A 382 -12.27 -2.98 -24.72
N LEU A 383 -11.55 -4.03 -25.12
CA LEU A 383 -10.28 -3.90 -25.85
C LEU A 383 -10.47 -3.23 -27.21
N LYS A 384 -11.54 -3.57 -27.95
CA LYS A 384 -11.89 -2.91 -29.22
C LYS A 384 -12.18 -1.43 -29.03
N ASP A 385 -12.98 -1.09 -28.03
CA ASP A 385 -13.39 0.28 -27.74
C ASP A 385 -12.19 1.13 -27.32
N ILE A 386 -11.31 0.61 -26.43
CA ILE A 386 -10.08 1.31 -26.04
C ILE A 386 -9.17 1.54 -27.25
N MET A 387 -8.91 0.50 -28.06
CA MET A 387 -8.00 0.63 -29.20
C MET A 387 -8.56 1.58 -30.25
N THR A 388 -9.86 1.54 -30.51
CA THR A 388 -10.52 2.49 -31.43
C THR A 388 -10.40 3.92 -30.90
N TYR A 389 -10.66 4.13 -29.59
CA TYR A 389 -10.54 5.44 -28.93
C TYR A 389 -9.13 6.03 -29.09
N LEU A 390 -8.09 5.20 -28.88
CA LEU A 390 -6.69 5.62 -28.98
C LEU A 390 -6.26 5.88 -30.42
N VAL A 391 -6.61 4.97 -31.35
CA VAL A 391 -6.21 5.09 -32.78
C VAL A 391 -6.94 6.25 -33.48
N ASP A 392 -8.15 6.59 -33.04
CA ASP A 392 -8.91 7.74 -33.54
C ASP A 392 -8.45 9.08 -32.94
N GLY A 393 -7.41 9.07 -32.08
CA GLY A 393 -6.82 10.29 -31.49
C GLY A 393 -7.74 10.99 -30.48
N LYS A 394 -8.62 10.26 -29.80
CA LYS A 394 -9.60 10.82 -28.86
C LYS A 394 -9.03 11.02 -27.46
N HIS A 395 -7.89 10.41 -27.12
CA HIS A 395 -7.28 10.55 -25.80
C HIS A 395 -6.68 11.96 -25.63
N PRO A 396 -7.04 12.72 -24.57
CA PRO A 396 -6.64 14.12 -24.42
C PRO A 396 -5.12 14.33 -24.21
N ASN A 397 -4.43 13.30 -23.69
CA ASN A 397 -3.03 13.40 -23.28
C ASN A 397 -2.10 12.41 -24.02
N LEU A 398 -2.59 11.68 -25.03
CA LEU A 398 -1.81 10.73 -25.83
C LEU A 398 -2.19 10.83 -27.29
N ALA A 399 -1.25 11.21 -28.15
CA ALA A 399 -1.46 11.37 -29.58
C ALA A 399 -0.72 10.29 -30.38
N LEU A 400 -1.39 9.64 -31.34
CA LEU A 400 -0.76 8.75 -32.31
C LEU A 400 -0.21 9.57 -33.46
N HIS A 401 1.08 9.41 -33.78
CA HIS A 401 1.75 10.06 -34.91
C HIS A 401 1.87 9.14 -36.12
N ASP A 402 2.16 9.73 -37.31
CA ASP A 402 2.23 9.01 -38.58
C ASP A 402 3.29 7.91 -38.64
N ASN A 403 4.34 8.03 -37.81
CA ASN A 403 5.40 7.04 -37.68
C ASN A 403 4.96 5.81 -36.83
N GLY A 404 3.73 5.82 -36.31
CA GLY A 404 3.15 4.77 -35.48
C GLY A 404 3.48 4.87 -33.99
N LEU A 405 4.29 5.85 -33.58
CA LEU A 405 4.60 6.08 -32.16
C LEU A 405 3.54 6.96 -31.49
N VAL A 406 3.40 6.83 -30.17
CA VAL A 406 2.54 7.69 -29.36
C VAL A 406 3.35 8.77 -28.65
N TYR A 407 2.80 9.97 -28.64
CA TYR A 407 3.40 11.19 -28.11
C TYR A 407 2.58 11.73 -26.94
N SER A 408 3.24 12.23 -25.91
CA SER A 408 2.61 12.90 -24.76
C SER A 408 3.41 14.14 -24.36
N ASP A 409 2.73 15.28 -24.18
CA ASP A 409 3.36 16.51 -23.69
C ASP A 409 3.46 16.49 -22.17
N GLY A 410 4.68 16.35 -21.67
CA GLY A 410 5.03 16.30 -20.25
C GLY A 410 6.01 17.39 -19.83
N LYS A 411 6.17 18.48 -20.61
CA LYS A 411 7.11 19.57 -20.31
C LYS A 411 6.78 20.28 -19.00
N ASP A 412 5.51 20.62 -18.84
CA ASP A 412 5.02 21.42 -17.70
C ASP A 412 4.11 20.64 -16.74
N LYS A 413 3.81 19.38 -17.05
CA LYS A 413 2.99 18.49 -16.20
C LYS A 413 3.59 17.10 -16.08
N ALA A 414 3.39 16.47 -14.93
CA ALA A 414 3.82 15.10 -14.72
C ALA A 414 2.84 14.12 -15.39
N VAL A 415 3.27 13.45 -16.47
CA VAL A 415 2.42 12.52 -17.25
C VAL A 415 2.75 11.05 -17.03
N THR A 416 3.87 10.75 -16.37
CA THR A 416 4.35 9.38 -16.13
C THR A 416 4.25 8.99 -14.67
N TRP A 417 4.66 7.76 -14.34
CA TRP A 417 4.80 7.32 -12.95
C TRP A 417 5.85 8.14 -12.16
N MET A 418 6.81 8.78 -12.86
CA MET A 418 7.77 9.72 -12.29
C MET A 418 7.12 11.10 -12.09
N ASN A 419 6.21 11.19 -11.14
CA ASN A 419 5.24 12.27 -11.00
C ASN A 419 5.50 13.27 -9.87
N ALA A 420 6.69 13.25 -9.26
CA ALA A 420 7.05 14.26 -8.26
C ALA A 420 7.04 15.67 -8.87
N THR A 421 6.42 16.62 -8.17
CA THR A 421 6.34 18.02 -8.57
C THR A 421 6.82 18.94 -7.47
N VAL A 422 7.49 20.03 -7.86
CA VAL A 422 7.88 21.14 -6.99
C VAL A 422 7.33 22.43 -7.58
N ASN A 423 6.58 23.18 -6.79
CA ASN A 423 5.89 24.40 -7.25
C ASN A 423 5.05 24.19 -8.53
N GLY A 424 4.38 23.03 -8.62
CA GLY A 424 3.52 22.66 -9.74
C GLY A 424 4.26 22.20 -11.00
N ARG A 425 5.60 22.12 -10.99
CA ARG A 425 6.40 21.65 -12.12
C ARG A 425 6.99 20.26 -11.85
N PRO A 426 7.05 19.38 -12.87
CA PRO A 426 7.70 18.09 -12.74
C PRO A 426 9.17 18.22 -12.31
N VAL A 427 9.61 17.42 -11.34
CA VAL A 427 11.03 17.28 -11.00
C VAL A 427 11.76 16.49 -12.08
N THR A 428 11.06 15.54 -12.67
CA THR A 428 11.55 14.70 -13.77
C THR A 428 10.63 14.89 -14.97
N PRO A 429 10.76 16.02 -15.71
CA PRO A 429 9.94 16.27 -16.90
C PRO A 429 10.28 15.24 -17.98
N ARG A 430 9.26 14.60 -18.55
CA ARG A 430 9.37 13.60 -19.62
C ARG A 430 8.31 13.89 -20.67
N SER A 431 8.72 14.29 -21.83
CA SER A 431 7.87 14.78 -22.92
C SER A 431 8.24 14.14 -24.25
N GLY A 432 7.30 14.04 -25.16
CA GLY A 432 7.54 13.52 -26.48
C GLY A 432 7.20 12.04 -26.62
N TYR A 433 8.05 11.31 -27.32
CA TYR A 433 8.01 9.86 -27.37
C TYR A 433 8.64 9.31 -26.09
N ILE A 434 7.83 8.79 -25.19
CA ILE A 434 8.26 8.23 -23.89
C ILE A 434 8.40 6.72 -24.05
N VAL A 435 9.51 6.16 -23.57
CA VAL A 435 9.90 4.77 -23.88
C VAL A 435 8.90 3.73 -23.39
N GLU A 436 8.42 3.84 -22.15
CA GLU A 436 7.45 2.89 -21.61
C GLU A 436 6.07 3.04 -22.25
N PHE A 437 5.66 4.26 -22.64
CA PHE A 437 4.38 4.44 -23.33
C PHE A 437 4.40 3.76 -24.70
N ASN A 438 5.48 3.90 -25.45
CA ASN A 438 5.63 3.26 -26.75
C ASN A 438 5.85 1.75 -26.67
N THR A 439 6.44 1.26 -25.55
CA THR A 439 6.53 -0.17 -25.26
C THR A 439 5.15 -0.78 -24.97
N LEU A 440 4.37 -0.13 -24.11
CA LEU A 440 2.99 -0.53 -23.81
C LEU A 440 2.10 -0.47 -25.05
N TRP A 441 2.25 0.59 -25.84
CA TRP A 441 1.53 0.77 -27.09
C TRP A 441 1.77 -0.36 -28.08
N TYR A 442 3.04 -0.71 -28.33
CA TYR A 442 3.38 -1.83 -29.21
C TYR A 442 2.81 -3.16 -28.69
N ASN A 443 2.96 -3.42 -27.40
CA ASN A 443 2.38 -4.62 -26.78
C ASN A 443 0.85 -4.66 -26.91
N ALA A 444 0.17 -3.53 -26.74
CA ALA A 444 -1.28 -3.41 -26.91
C ALA A 444 -1.73 -3.67 -28.35
N LEU A 445 -1.05 -3.06 -29.34
CA LEU A 445 -1.32 -3.25 -30.77
C LEU A 445 -1.22 -4.72 -31.15
N MET A 446 -0.14 -5.39 -30.77
CA MET A 446 0.12 -6.79 -31.10
C MET A 446 -0.88 -7.73 -30.40
N TYR A 447 -1.04 -7.55 -29.09
CA TYR A 447 -1.94 -8.41 -28.30
C TYR A 447 -3.38 -8.33 -28.79
N VAL A 448 -3.91 -7.11 -28.99
CA VAL A 448 -5.31 -6.93 -29.39
C VAL A 448 -5.53 -7.37 -30.84
N SER A 449 -4.62 -7.03 -31.78
CA SER A 449 -4.76 -7.44 -33.18
C SER A 449 -4.79 -8.97 -33.32
N GLU A 450 -3.90 -9.68 -32.63
CA GLU A 450 -3.87 -11.15 -32.65
C GLU A 450 -5.10 -11.76 -31.96
N LEU A 451 -5.50 -11.23 -30.78
CA LEU A 451 -6.65 -11.72 -30.05
C LEU A 451 -7.96 -11.62 -30.86
N LEU A 452 -8.12 -10.50 -31.57
CA LEU A 452 -9.28 -10.30 -32.47
C LEU A 452 -9.19 -11.25 -33.68
N ALA A 453 -8.03 -11.38 -34.31
CA ALA A 453 -7.85 -12.26 -35.46
C ALA A 453 -8.12 -13.73 -35.11
N GLU A 454 -7.71 -14.19 -33.92
CA GLU A 454 -7.96 -15.54 -33.41
C GLU A 454 -9.47 -15.86 -33.20
N ASN A 455 -10.27 -14.87 -32.81
CA ASN A 455 -11.65 -15.08 -32.39
C ASN A 455 -12.68 -14.60 -33.43
N GLU A 456 -12.36 -13.59 -34.23
CA GLU A 456 -13.27 -12.98 -35.23
C GLU A 456 -12.78 -13.19 -36.68
N GLY A 457 -11.55 -13.71 -36.89
CA GLY A 457 -10.89 -13.68 -38.17
C GLY A 457 -10.27 -12.32 -38.47
N ALA A 458 -9.80 -12.12 -39.73
CA ALA A 458 -9.21 -10.86 -40.12
C ALA A 458 -10.31 -9.78 -40.26
N SER A 459 -10.49 -9.00 -39.18
CA SER A 459 -11.38 -7.83 -39.18
C SER A 459 -10.65 -6.57 -39.65
N GLU A 460 -11.41 -5.51 -40.04
CA GLU A 460 -10.85 -4.22 -40.40
C GLU A 460 -9.98 -3.65 -39.25
N LEU A 461 -10.47 -3.72 -38.01
CA LEU A 461 -9.72 -3.23 -36.85
C LEU A 461 -8.45 -4.05 -36.62
N SER A 462 -8.50 -5.38 -36.61
CA SER A 462 -7.31 -6.22 -36.40
C SER A 462 -6.24 -5.93 -37.44
N SER A 463 -6.63 -5.77 -38.71
CA SER A 463 -5.72 -5.43 -39.82
C SER A 463 -5.12 -4.04 -39.67
N ARG A 464 -5.92 -3.03 -39.27
CA ARG A 464 -5.48 -1.66 -39.00
C ARG A 464 -4.44 -1.65 -37.84
N LEU A 465 -4.72 -2.35 -36.76
CA LEU A 465 -3.80 -2.44 -35.62
C LEU A 465 -2.48 -3.11 -36.00
N ALA A 466 -2.52 -4.23 -36.71
CA ALA A 466 -1.31 -4.90 -37.21
C ALA A 466 -0.47 -4.00 -38.15
N GLY A 467 -1.11 -3.23 -39.01
CA GLY A 467 -0.44 -2.25 -39.84
C GLY A 467 0.27 -1.14 -39.07
N ILE A 468 -0.37 -0.63 -38.03
CA ILE A 468 0.25 0.35 -37.10
C ILE A 468 1.41 -0.31 -36.34
N ALA A 469 1.25 -1.53 -35.84
CA ALA A 469 2.29 -2.27 -35.12
C ALA A 469 3.57 -2.44 -35.98
N GLY A 470 3.41 -2.72 -37.28
CA GLY A 470 4.54 -2.81 -38.22
C GLY A 470 5.33 -1.50 -38.35
N LYS A 471 4.63 -0.35 -38.39
CA LYS A 471 5.28 0.98 -38.35
C LYS A 471 5.95 1.24 -37.02
N THR A 472 5.22 0.98 -35.92
CA THR A 472 5.71 1.19 -34.55
C THR A 472 6.99 0.40 -34.30
N ALA A 473 7.07 -0.86 -34.73
CA ALA A 473 8.24 -1.71 -34.53
C ALA A 473 9.53 -1.09 -35.09
N LYS A 474 9.46 -0.58 -36.32
CA LYS A 474 10.59 0.08 -36.97
C LYS A 474 10.93 1.39 -36.26
N SER A 475 9.95 2.26 -36.12
CA SER A 475 10.15 3.59 -35.54
C SER A 475 10.63 3.52 -34.09
N PHE A 476 10.20 2.51 -33.33
CA PHE A 476 10.65 2.30 -31.93
C PHE A 476 12.16 2.07 -31.86
N VAL A 477 12.67 1.16 -32.69
CA VAL A 477 14.12 0.86 -32.72
C VAL A 477 14.92 2.07 -33.20
N ASP A 478 14.47 2.70 -34.29
CA ASP A 478 15.14 3.88 -34.87
C ASP A 478 15.15 5.09 -33.90
N THR A 479 14.11 5.20 -33.04
CA THR A 479 13.98 6.34 -32.12
C THR A 479 14.71 6.13 -30.80
N PHE A 480 14.59 4.93 -30.21
CA PHE A 480 15.03 4.73 -28.81
C PHE A 480 16.36 3.99 -28.68
N LEU A 481 16.70 3.06 -29.61
CA LEU A 481 17.91 2.27 -29.45
C LEU A 481 19.14 3.10 -29.79
N ASN A 482 19.99 3.28 -28.78
CA ASN A 482 21.23 4.06 -28.98
C ASN A 482 22.44 3.16 -29.32
N GLU A 483 23.56 3.79 -29.68
CA GLU A 483 24.80 3.11 -30.04
C GLU A 483 25.44 2.26 -28.92
N TYR A 484 25.06 2.50 -27.64
CA TYR A 484 25.54 1.74 -26.49
C TYR A 484 24.66 0.53 -26.17
N GLY A 485 23.60 0.29 -26.95
CA GLY A 485 22.75 -0.91 -26.84
C GLY A 485 21.71 -0.84 -25.73
N TYR A 486 21.32 0.37 -25.28
CA TYR A 486 20.18 0.59 -24.39
C TYR A 486 19.19 1.61 -24.99
N LEU A 487 18.06 1.84 -24.36
CA LEU A 487 17.03 2.73 -24.87
C LEU A 487 17.12 4.11 -24.22
N LEU A 488 16.96 5.17 -25.02
CA LEU A 488 16.73 6.53 -24.54
C LEU A 488 15.45 6.55 -23.71
N ASP A 489 15.42 7.34 -22.65
CA ASP A 489 14.27 7.41 -21.74
C ASP A 489 13.07 8.12 -22.38
N TYR A 490 13.32 9.21 -23.11
CA TYR A 490 12.36 9.88 -24.00
C TYR A 490 13.05 10.65 -25.13
N VAL A 491 12.28 10.97 -26.16
CA VAL A 491 12.72 11.77 -27.31
C VAL A 491 11.65 12.80 -27.63
N ASP A 492 12.04 14.09 -27.67
CA ASP A 492 11.15 15.21 -28.02
C ASP A 492 11.85 16.18 -28.99
N GLY A 493 11.64 15.96 -30.29
CA GLY A 493 12.39 16.65 -31.34
C GLY A 493 13.88 16.32 -31.27
N ASP A 494 14.71 17.36 -31.13
CA ASP A 494 16.17 17.21 -30.97
C ASP A 494 16.62 16.87 -29.55
N MET A 495 15.70 16.87 -28.60
CA MET A 495 16.02 16.49 -27.21
C MET A 495 15.99 14.98 -27.05
N LEU A 496 17.14 14.42 -26.72
CA LEU A 496 17.35 12.99 -26.48
C LEU A 496 17.74 12.80 -25.02
N ASP A 497 16.95 12.07 -24.23
CA ASP A 497 17.34 11.75 -22.85
C ASP A 497 18.14 10.45 -22.78
N TRP A 498 19.45 10.60 -22.56
CA TRP A 498 20.43 9.52 -22.43
C TRP A 498 20.49 8.93 -21.01
N SER A 499 19.68 9.42 -20.09
CA SER A 499 19.70 8.95 -18.71
C SER A 499 19.40 7.45 -18.65
N VAL A 500 20.23 6.69 -17.95
CA VAL A 500 19.95 5.29 -17.69
C VAL A 500 18.92 5.22 -16.56
N ARG A 501 17.67 4.93 -16.95
CA ARG A 501 16.50 4.80 -16.10
C ARG A 501 15.84 3.42 -16.28
N PRO A 502 15.06 2.94 -15.32
CA PRO A 502 14.49 1.60 -15.36
C PRO A 502 13.35 1.42 -16.39
N ASN A 503 12.84 2.52 -16.96
CA ASN A 503 11.67 2.51 -17.84
C ASN A 503 11.84 1.66 -19.12
N MET A 504 13.07 1.51 -19.60
CA MET A 504 13.41 0.65 -20.73
C MET A 504 13.19 -0.84 -20.47
N ILE A 505 13.08 -1.27 -19.20
CA ILE A 505 12.99 -2.70 -18.85
C ILE A 505 11.70 -3.35 -19.37
N PHE A 506 10.62 -2.57 -19.50
CA PHE A 506 9.36 -3.06 -20.03
C PHE A 506 9.51 -3.63 -21.44
N ALA A 507 10.38 -3.02 -22.28
CA ALA A 507 10.66 -3.52 -23.63
C ALA A 507 11.37 -4.89 -23.64
N ALA A 508 12.06 -5.26 -22.55
CA ALA A 508 12.65 -6.58 -22.39
C ALA A 508 11.71 -7.60 -21.73
N SER A 509 10.72 -7.13 -20.95
CA SER A 509 9.86 -8.01 -20.15
C SER A 509 8.52 -8.37 -20.77
N PHE A 510 7.96 -7.51 -21.64
CA PHE A 510 6.63 -7.75 -22.21
C PHE A 510 6.63 -8.88 -23.26
N ASP A 511 5.46 -9.51 -23.44
CA ASP A 511 5.29 -10.62 -24.39
C ASP A 511 5.56 -10.16 -25.83
N TYR A 512 5.04 -8.97 -26.19
CA TYR A 512 5.27 -8.33 -27.46
C TYR A 512 6.23 -7.16 -27.32
N SER A 513 7.32 -7.24 -28.02
CA SER A 513 8.39 -6.23 -28.00
C SER A 513 8.97 -6.07 -29.40
N PRO A 514 9.27 -4.86 -29.85
CA PRO A 514 9.91 -4.62 -31.14
C PRO A 514 11.41 -4.99 -31.15
N LEU A 515 11.97 -5.37 -30.00
CA LEU A 515 13.40 -5.67 -29.83
C LEU A 515 13.71 -7.15 -30.04
N ASP A 516 14.85 -7.42 -30.63
CA ASP A 516 15.42 -8.78 -30.72
C ASP A 516 16.05 -9.25 -29.37
N ALA A 517 16.45 -10.50 -29.31
CA ALA A 517 17.03 -11.10 -28.11
C ALA A 517 18.36 -10.43 -27.68
N LYS A 518 19.18 -9.96 -28.62
CA LYS A 518 20.45 -9.28 -28.34
C LYS A 518 20.20 -7.89 -27.75
N GLN A 519 19.24 -7.16 -28.29
CA GLN A 519 18.83 -5.83 -27.81
C GLN A 519 18.23 -5.94 -26.41
N LYS A 520 17.31 -6.90 -26.16
CA LYS A 520 16.76 -7.18 -24.83
C LYS A 520 17.85 -7.51 -23.81
N LYS A 521 18.84 -8.31 -24.22
CA LYS A 521 19.99 -8.63 -23.36
C LYS A 521 20.78 -7.38 -23.00
N GLY A 522 21.04 -6.47 -23.95
CA GLY A 522 21.73 -5.21 -23.70
C GLY A 522 21.03 -4.35 -22.64
N ILE A 523 19.69 -4.27 -22.69
CA ILE A 523 18.88 -3.57 -21.69
C ILE A 523 19.00 -4.21 -20.30
N VAL A 524 18.88 -5.53 -20.22
CA VAL A 524 19.01 -6.26 -18.94
C VAL A 524 20.42 -6.10 -18.38
N ASP A 525 21.46 -6.20 -19.20
CA ASP A 525 22.85 -6.06 -18.76
C ASP A 525 23.14 -4.66 -18.18
N ILE A 526 22.65 -3.59 -18.81
CA ILE A 526 22.85 -2.24 -18.28
C ILE A 526 22.02 -1.98 -17.02
N ALA A 527 20.79 -2.48 -16.96
CA ALA A 527 19.94 -2.38 -15.78
C ALA A 527 20.59 -3.12 -14.60
N THR A 528 21.14 -4.31 -14.82
CA THR A 528 21.86 -5.08 -13.79
C THR A 528 23.07 -4.32 -13.26
N ARG A 529 23.86 -3.70 -14.15
CA ARG A 529 25.11 -3.03 -13.78
C ARG A 529 24.88 -1.69 -13.08
N GLU A 530 23.84 -0.94 -13.44
CA GLU A 530 23.68 0.46 -13.01
C GLU A 530 22.47 0.68 -12.09
N LEU A 531 21.42 -0.11 -12.24
CA LEU A 531 20.15 0.14 -11.55
C LEU A 531 19.82 -0.87 -10.46
N LEU A 532 20.25 -2.13 -10.60
CA LEU A 532 19.88 -3.17 -9.65
C LEU A 532 20.45 -2.92 -8.27
N THR A 533 19.60 -3.07 -7.26
CA THR A 533 19.95 -3.07 -5.83
C THR A 533 19.33 -4.31 -5.17
N PRO A 534 19.68 -4.64 -3.93
CA PRO A 534 18.98 -5.72 -3.20
C PRO A 534 17.51 -5.43 -2.88
N LYS A 535 17.01 -4.22 -3.17
CA LYS A 535 15.68 -3.72 -2.78
C LYS A 535 14.96 -3.01 -3.93
N GLY A 536 15.22 -3.40 -5.17
CA GLY A 536 14.55 -2.82 -6.34
C GLY A 536 15.50 -2.22 -7.36
N LEU A 537 14.95 -1.66 -8.44
CA LEU A 537 15.71 -0.90 -9.42
C LEU A 537 15.77 0.58 -9.04
N ARG A 538 16.98 1.17 -9.11
CA ARG A 538 17.14 2.62 -9.00
C ARG A 538 16.37 3.35 -10.11
N SER A 539 15.74 4.43 -9.77
CA SER A 539 15.03 5.31 -10.72
C SER A 539 15.96 6.12 -11.64
N LEU A 540 17.24 6.21 -11.28
CA LEU A 540 18.30 6.85 -12.06
C LEU A 540 19.64 6.20 -11.74
N SER A 541 20.51 6.06 -12.76
CA SER A 541 21.87 5.55 -12.58
C SER A 541 22.72 6.48 -11.69
N PRO A 542 23.57 5.92 -10.80
CA PRO A 542 24.52 6.69 -10.02
C PRO A 542 25.54 7.51 -10.84
N LYS A 543 25.68 7.20 -12.13
CA LYS A 543 26.56 7.91 -13.06
C LYS A 543 25.91 9.14 -13.69
N SER A 544 24.61 9.31 -13.51
CA SER A 544 23.85 10.43 -14.10
C SER A 544 23.98 11.68 -13.23
N GLY A 545 24.05 12.84 -13.87
CA GLY A 545 23.90 14.12 -13.18
C GLY A 545 22.55 14.21 -12.49
N GLY A 546 22.51 14.78 -11.29
CA GLY A 546 21.28 14.88 -10.51
C GLY A 546 20.90 13.61 -9.73
N TYR A 547 21.77 12.58 -9.67
CA TYR A 547 21.57 11.41 -8.84
C TYR A 547 21.38 11.79 -7.37
N ASN A 548 20.23 11.46 -6.81
CA ASN A 548 19.84 11.76 -5.42
C ASN A 548 19.12 10.54 -4.82
N PRO A 549 19.87 9.60 -4.21
CA PRO A 549 19.34 8.28 -3.84
C PRO A 549 18.60 8.24 -2.51
N ASN A 550 18.66 9.30 -1.67
CA ASN A 550 18.16 9.26 -0.30
C ASN A 550 16.84 10.03 -0.17
N TYR A 551 15.77 9.33 0.18
CA TYR A 551 14.43 9.91 0.37
C TYR A 551 14.24 10.35 1.83
N VAL A 552 14.85 11.46 2.23
CA VAL A 552 14.92 11.94 3.62
C VAL A 552 14.68 13.44 3.74
N GLY A 553 14.39 13.89 4.96
CA GLY A 553 14.26 15.31 5.28
C GLY A 553 12.89 15.93 4.91
N PRO A 554 12.81 17.26 4.81
CA PRO A 554 11.57 17.98 4.45
C PRO A 554 11.04 17.60 3.07
N GLN A 555 9.74 17.90 2.81
CA GLN A 555 9.06 17.51 1.60
C GLN A 555 9.82 17.89 0.33
N LEU A 556 10.31 19.12 0.25
CA LEU A 556 11.05 19.60 -0.91
C LEU A 556 12.27 18.71 -1.25
N GLN A 557 13.02 18.29 -0.24
CA GLN A 557 14.19 17.42 -0.44
C GLN A 557 13.76 16.03 -0.90
N ARG A 558 12.67 15.50 -0.32
CA ARG A 558 12.12 14.20 -0.72
C ARG A 558 11.59 14.23 -2.15
N ASP A 559 10.89 15.28 -2.55
CA ASP A 559 10.33 15.42 -3.91
C ASP A 559 11.45 15.46 -4.96
N TYR A 560 12.58 16.12 -4.67
CA TYR A 560 13.77 16.11 -5.53
C TYR A 560 14.47 14.75 -5.57
N ALA A 561 14.31 13.89 -4.58
CA ALA A 561 14.91 12.55 -4.55
C ALA A 561 14.01 11.47 -5.16
N TYR A 562 12.70 11.68 -5.17
CA TYR A 562 11.67 10.65 -5.32
C TYR A 562 11.86 9.76 -6.55
N HIS A 563 12.30 10.34 -7.69
CA HIS A 563 12.57 9.59 -8.93
C HIS A 563 13.98 9.85 -9.48
N GLN A 564 14.93 10.20 -8.61
CA GLN A 564 16.29 10.58 -9.01
C GLN A 564 17.37 9.67 -8.41
N GLY A 565 17.06 8.41 -8.20
CA GLY A 565 18.03 7.43 -7.71
C GLY A 565 17.54 6.51 -6.60
N THR A 566 16.36 6.75 -6.03
CA THR A 566 15.67 5.83 -5.13
C THR A 566 15.35 4.51 -5.81
N ALA A 567 15.29 3.41 -5.06
CA ALA A 567 15.04 2.08 -5.58
C ALA A 567 13.56 1.68 -5.42
N TRP A 568 13.02 1.05 -6.46
CA TRP A 568 11.60 0.69 -6.58
C TRP A 568 11.42 -0.80 -6.85
N PRO A 569 10.86 -1.56 -5.89
CA PRO A 569 10.65 -3.00 -6.04
C PRO A 569 9.75 -3.41 -7.20
N TRP A 570 8.70 -2.63 -7.50
CA TRP A 570 7.77 -3.01 -8.57
C TRP A 570 8.43 -3.08 -9.96
N LEU A 571 9.43 -2.24 -10.22
CA LEU A 571 10.21 -2.27 -11.45
C LEU A 571 11.13 -3.49 -11.51
N GLU A 572 11.64 -3.93 -10.36
CA GLU A 572 12.44 -5.14 -10.27
C GLU A 572 11.64 -6.38 -10.67
N GLY A 573 10.34 -6.45 -10.37
CA GLY A 573 9.48 -7.55 -10.82
C GLY A 573 9.49 -7.71 -12.35
N PHE A 574 9.43 -6.62 -13.09
CA PHE A 574 9.56 -6.65 -14.56
C PHE A 574 10.98 -6.99 -15.02
N TYR A 575 12.00 -6.50 -14.33
CA TYR A 575 13.39 -6.85 -14.60
C TYR A 575 13.62 -8.36 -14.41
N LEU A 576 13.12 -8.94 -13.33
CA LEU A 576 13.27 -10.37 -13.04
C LEU A 576 12.49 -11.24 -14.05
N GLU A 577 11.32 -10.77 -14.51
CA GLU A 577 10.63 -11.43 -15.63
C GLU A 577 11.45 -11.39 -16.90
N ALA A 578 12.05 -10.25 -17.27
CA ALA A 578 12.92 -10.14 -18.43
C ALA A 578 14.15 -11.08 -18.29
N TYR A 579 14.73 -11.16 -17.10
CA TYR A 579 15.85 -12.04 -16.80
C TYR A 579 15.47 -13.52 -16.95
N LEU A 580 14.32 -13.94 -16.41
CA LEU A 580 13.78 -15.30 -16.58
C LEU A 580 13.50 -15.63 -18.06
N ARG A 581 12.98 -14.68 -18.85
CA ARG A 581 12.73 -14.87 -20.27
C ARG A 581 14.01 -15.09 -21.08
N LEU A 582 15.08 -14.39 -20.75
CA LEU A 582 16.37 -14.49 -21.43
C LEU A 582 17.13 -15.76 -21.05
N TYR A 583 17.22 -16.06 -19.75
CA TYR A 583 18.12 -17.09 -19.23
C TYR A 583 17.42 -18.36 -18.79
N LYS A 584 16.07 -18.41 -18.85
CA LYS A 584 15.26 -19.60 -18.54
C LYS A 584 15.63 -20.20 -17.18
N ARG A 585 15.79 -21.51 -17.09
CA ARG A 585 16.13 -22.19 -15.82
C ARG A 585 17.43 -21.72 -15.17
N SER A 586 18.41 -21.26 -15.94
CA SER A 586 19.66 -20.72 -15.37
C SER A 586 19.47 -19.41 -14.59
N ALA A 587 18.32 -18.75 -14.77
CA ALA A 587 17.97 -17.54 -14.02
C ALA A 587 17.42 -17.82 -12.61
N ILE A 588 16.88 -19.01 -12.33
CA ILE A 588 16.09 -19.31 -11.14
C ILE A 588 16.85 -18.95 -9.86
N SER A 589 18.05 -19.45 -9.66
CA SER A 589 18.83 -19.16 -8.44
C SER A 589 19.18 -17.68 -8.26
N PHE A 590 19.29 -16.91 -9.35
CA PHE A 590 19.49 -15.47 -9.26
C PHE A 590 18.22 -14.78 -8.77
N VAL A 591 17.08 -15.12 -9.36
CA VAL A 591 15.77 -14.51 -9.02
C VAL A 591 15.36 -14.88 -7.59
N GLU A 592 15.59 -16.13 -7.16
CA GLU A 592 15.38 -16.55 -5.78
C GLU A 592 16.17 -15.72 -4.78
N ARG A 593 17.45 -15.44 -5.06
CA ARG A 593 18.30 -14.62 -4.20
C ARG A 593 17.82 -13.17 -4.11
N GLN A 594 17.28 -12.61 -5.19
CA GLN A 594 16.66 -11.29 -5.14
C GLN A 594 15.40 -11.30 -4.26
N MET A 595 14.58 -12.35 -4.34
CA MET A 595 13.38 -12.49 -3.50
C MET A 595 13.72 -12.66 -2.01
N ILE A 596 14.78 -13.41 -1.67
CA ILE A 596 15.28 -13.52 -0.29
C ILE A 596 15.64 -12.14 0.29
N GLY A 597 16.13 -11.22 -0.54
CA GLY A 597 16.40 -9.84 -0.14
C GLY A 597 15.17 -9.11 0.45
N TYR A 598 13.95 -9.50 0.09
CA TYR A 598 12.71 -8.94 0.62
C TYR A 598 12.16 -9.69 1.84
N GLU A 599 12.64 -10.89 2.12
CA GLU A 599 12.15 -11.68 3.27
C GLU A 599 12.43 -10.96 4.60
N ASP A 600 13.59 -10.33 4.73
CA ASP A 600 13.95 -9.57 5.91
C ASP A 600 13.00 -8.39 6.17
N GLU A 601 12.42 -7.80 5.10
CA GLU A 601 11.48 -6.68 5.22
C GLU A 601 10.19 -7.07 5.96
N MET A 602 9.83 -8.35 5.99
CA MET A 602 8.64 -8.81 6.73
C MET A 602 8.72 -8.49 8.22
N SER A 603 9.92 -8.39 8.76
CA SER A 603 10.21 -8.08 10.17
C SER A 603 10.68 -6.64 10.43
N LEU A 604 10.80 -5.84 9.38
CA LEU A 604 11.22 -4.43 9.43
C LEU A 604 10.04 -3.50 9.11
N HIS A 605 10.22 -2.21 9.16
CA HIS A 605 9.24 -1.19 8.79
C HIS A 605 7.80 -1.52 9.19
N CYS A 606 6.94 -1.91 8.24
CA CYS A 606 5.61 -2.41 8.50
C CYS A 606 5.58 -3.94 8.39
N LEU A 607 5.25 -4.61 9.50
CA LEU A 607 5.32 -6.07 9.59
C LEU A 607 4.47 -6.77 8.54
N GLY A 608 5.11 -7.64 7.76
CA GLY A 608 4.47 -8.42 6.71
C GLY A 608 4.09 -7.61 5.48
N ALA A 609 4.70 -6.44 5.25
CA ALA A 609 4.44 -5.55 4.11
C ALA A 609 5.75 -5.09 3.45
N ILE A 610 5.63 -4.49 2.26
CA ILE A 610 6.73 -3.89 1.52
C ILE A 610 6.46 -2.38 1.43
N PRO A 611 7.41 -1.52 1.87
CA PRO A 611 7.25 -0.07 1.77
C PRO A 611 7.26 0.41 0.31
N GLU A 612 6.92 1.68 0.10
CA GLU A 612 6.76 2.29 -1.23
C GLU A 612 8.04 2.27 -2.05
N LEU A 613 9.15 2.67 -1.44
CA LEU A 613 10.46 2.75 -2.09
C LEU A 613 11.57 2.53 -1.06
N PHE A 614 12.78 2.40 -1.56
CA PHE A 614 13.99 2.31 -0.74
C PHE A 614 15.00 3.40 -1.13
N ASP A 615 15.84 3.79 -0.19
CA ASP A 615 17.02 4.58 -0.54
C ASP A 615 17.85 3.81 -1.58
N GLY A 616 18.40 4.50 -2.58
CA GLY A 616 19.15 3.86 -3.66
C GLY A 616 20.57 3.47 -3.31
N ASN A 617 21.07 3.88 -2.14
CA ASN A 617 22.38 3.55 -1.60
C ASN A 617 22.27 2.79 -0.27
N PRO A 618 23.30 1.99 0.10
CA PRO A 618 23.31 1.33 1.40
C PRO A 618 23.07 2.30 2.57
N PRO A 619 22.31 1.87 3.60
CA PRO A 619 21.80 0.53 3.85
C PRO A 619 20.46 0.18 3.16
N PHE A 620 20.04 0.86 2.10
CA PHE A 620 18.81 0.64 1.35
C PHE A 620 17.57 0.67 2.25
N LYS A 621 17.43 1.73 3.03
CA LYS A 621 16.36 1.88 4.01
C LYS A 621 15.01 2.10 3.33
N GLY A 622 13.97 1.36 3.77
CA GLY A 622 12.59 1.54 3.30
C GLY A 622 12.02 2.91 3.65
N ARG A 623 11.26 3.50 2.72
CA ARG A 623 10.74 4.87 2.77
C ARG A 623 9.32 4.96 2.23
N GLY A 624 8.71 6.12 2.40
CA GLY A 624 7.40 6.44 1.86
C GLY A 624 6.26 5.78 2.62
N ALA A 625 5.23 5.33 1.89
CA ALA A 625 4.10 4.59 2.43
C ALA A 625 4.58 3.28 3.05
N VAL A 626 3.94 2.90 4.17
CA VAL A 626 4.38 1.72 4.95
C VAL A 626 4.08 0.40 4.26
N SER A 627 3.11 0.40 3.35
CA SER A 627 2.74 -0.74 2.51
C SER A 627 2.28 -0.22 1.14
N PHE A 628 2.83 -0.77 0.05
CA PHE A 628 2.60 -0.27 -1.31
C PHE A 628 2.18 -1.38 -2.27
N ALA A 629 1.04 -1.16 -2.95
CA ALA A 629 0.33 -2.19 -3.71
C ALA A 629 1.16 -2.74 -4.88
N MET A 630 1.77 -1.87 -5.70
CA MET A 630 2.56 -2.30 -6.85
C MET A 630 3.75 -3.17 -6.45
N ASN A 631 4.41 -2.85 -5.32
CA ASN A 631 5.56 -3.63 -4.84
C ASN A 631 5.14 -5.04 -4.42
N VAL A 632 4.10 -5.13 -3.57
CA VAL A 632 3.56 -6.43 -3.12
C VAL A 632 3.08 -7.25 -4.33
N ALA A 633 2.38 -6.61 -5.26
CA ALA A 633 1.87 -7.25 -6.47
C ALA A 633 2.98 -7.86 -7.34
N GLN A 634 4.04 -7.08 -7.60
CA GLN A 634 5.11 -7.54 -8.49
C GLN A 634 6.00 -8.60 -7.83
N ILE A 635 6.19 -8.56 -6.51
CA ILE A 635 6.88 -9.63 -5.79
C ILE A 635 6.05 -10.92 -5.83
N LEU A 636 4.73 -10.88 -5.54
CA LEU A 636 3.84 -12.04 -5.66
C LEU A 636 3.83 -12.62 -7.09
N ARG A 637 3.80 -11.73 -8.09
CA ARG A 637 3.87 -12.14 -9.50
C ARG A 637 5.21 -12.82 -9.83
N THR A 638 6.32 -12.32 -9.30
CA THR A 638 7.65 -12.93 -9.47
C THR A 638 7.72 -14.30 -8.83
N LEU A 639 7.19 -14.48 -7.62
CA LEU A 639 7.12 -15.80 -6.97
C LEU A 639 6.29 -16.79 -7.78
N ASN A 640 5.15 -16.36 -8.35
CA ASN A 640 4.35 -17.21 -9.23
C ASN A 640 5.07 -17.57 -10.54
N LEU A 641 5.86 -16.65 -11.09
CA LEU A 641 6.71 -16.92 -12.27
C LEU A 641 7.80 -17.95 -11.94
N LEU A 642 8.47 -17.83 -10.81
CA LEU A 642 9.47 -18.81 -10.34
C LEU A 642 8.88 -20.22 -10.27
N GLU A 643 7.72 -20.37 -9.63
CA GLU A 643 7.02 -21.67 -9.54
C GLU A 643 6.75 -22.26 -10.94
N LYS A 644 6.39 -21.44 -11.94
CA LYS A 644 6.15 -21.88 -13.31
C LYS A 644 7.45 -22.31 -14.03
N TYR A 645 8.55 -21.57 -13.84
CA TYR A 645 9.84 -21.90 -14.47
C TYR A 645 10.53 -23.12 -13.81
N ASP A 646 10.30 -23.36 -12.53
CA ASP A 646 10.84 -24.53 -11.83
C ASP A 646 10.13 -25.83 -12.26
N ASN A 647 8.85 -25.74 -12.59
CA ASN A 647 8.02 -26.87 -13.05
C ASN A 647 8.16 -27.19 -14.56
N GLN A 648 8.87 -26.35 -15.35
CA GLN A 648 9.18 -26.59 -16.77
C GLN A 648 10.54 -27.28 -16.95
#